data_d3c1d21d1c4bf74e4961aa9e6beddb15
#
_entry.id   d3c1d21d1c4bf74e4961aa9e6beddb15
#
_cell.length_a   1.000
_cell.length_b   1.000
_cell.length_c   1.000
_cell.angle_alpha   90.00
_cell.angle_beta   90.00
_cell.angle_gamma   90.00
#
_symmetry.space_group_name_H-M   'P 1'
#
loop_
_entity.id
_entity.type
_entity.pdbx_description
1 polymer ?
#
loop_
_entity_poly.entity_id
_entity_poly.type
_entity_poly.pdbx_seq_one_letter_code
_entity_poly.pdbx_strand_id
1 'polypeptide(L)'
;MQNKEIGGEKSVNEKNLEVFNRYFPGCLSVENDNKLTLNIERLKALLGDFSEIKEEGYGLDFVGKKIALNQAFKKNNKILKPLNKSTSKHILIKGDNLDALKILKQSYSEKIKMIYIDPPYNTKNDNFIYSDDFSQSNEEILKTLDYSKEKLDYITNLFGSKCHSGWLSFMYPRLLLAKDLLKQDGVIFISIDDNEAAQLKLLCDEIFGEGNFVAEMPRLVKRAGKSTNQIAKNHDYVLCYQKNSINFKQIDIDENDYPFKDEFYNERGGYRLNQALDSNTLGYVKSLDYIIEINGKKYIAGGLTEDQRLQKVNGRLADNFRWRWSKAKFDFGLANGFVEVKNNRIYTKTYTKTKISDSKPYKIEYFNRTKNILSVDFIDHKYSNDMATKGLQKLFNERNIFDYSKPVELISFLIDQTTEKGDIILDFFAGSGTTAHAVLESNKSDYQKLSEGGGLFNGLSAAFKERRFILVQLDEKIDPKKNKSAHDFCLNTLKSTSPSIFDITEERIKRAGAKIKEACPHLDVGFRAFEIIDDETHDKNLNEANQKDLFAYSNPKKRETQTILIKLLCCEGLELTTPISCLIENALYLALNTAFIVGDIEMSEVLENLKDKGVEKISVYMPAISNDRLCLELGSNLLDLKLESGDLKIRG
;
A
#
# COMPACT_ATOMS: atom_id res chain seq x y z
N MET A 1 20.37 33.02 27.16
CA MET A 1 21.03 32.76 25.87
C MET A 1 20.50 31.43 25.37
N GLN A 2 19.60 31.47 24.42
CA GLN A 2 19.03 30.25 23.83
C GLN A 2 20.06 29.66 22.88
N ASN A 3 20.51 28.44 23.18
CA ASN A 3 21.28 27.64 22.23
C ASN A 3 20.40 27.38 20.99
N LYS A 4 20.68 28.06 19.89
CA LYS A 4 20.18 27.67 18.58
C LYS A 4 20.89 26.36 18.20
N GLU A 5 20.19 25.24 18.38
CA GLU A 5 20.60 24.00 17.75
C GLU A 5 20.56 24.19 16.22
N ILE A 6 21.72 24.14 15.62
CA ILE A 6 21.94 24.19 14.17
C ILE A 6 21.30 22.92 13.60
N GLY A 7 20.32 23.13 12.74
CA GLY A 7 19.39 22.25 12.08
C GLY A 7 19.80 20.82 11.77
N GLY A 8 19.72 19.94 12.76
CA GLY A 8 19.53 18.53 12.52
C GLY A 8 18.08 18.27 12.11
N GLU A 9 17.86 17.30 11.25
CA GLU A 9 16.53 16.85 10.87
C GLU A 9 15.71 16.51 12.13
N LYS A 10 14.53 17.15 12.29
CA LYS A 10 13.68 16.87 13.45
C LYS A 10 13.29 15.40 13.42
N SER A 11 13.48 14.70 14.52
CA SER A 11 13.00 13.34 14.68
C SER A 11 11.48 13.29 14.45
N VAL A 12 10.96 12.11 14.09
CA VAL A 12 9.50 11.91 13.97
C VAL A 12 8.79 12.32 15.26
N ASN A 13 9.42 12.06 16.42
CA ASN A 13 8.90 12.49 17.72
C ASN A 13 8.85 14.01 17.85
N GLU A 14 9.87 14.74 17.44
CA GLU A 14 9.89 16.20 17.52
C GLU A 14 8.81 16.82 16.63
N LYS A 15 8.62 16.30 15.40
CA LYS A 15 7.53 16.72 14.52
C LYS A 15 6.15 16.41 15.14
N ASN A 16 5.99 15.22 15.69
CA ASN A 16 4.74 14.82 16.37
C ASN A 16 4.47 15.66 17.62
N LEU A 17 5.50 15.99 18.41
CA LEU A 17 5.39 16.86 19.58
C LEU A 17 5.01 18.29 19.19
N GLU A 18 5.54 18.83 18.08
CA GLU A 18 5.14 20.14 17.56
C GLU A 18 3.68 20.13 17.11
N VAL A 19 3.27 19.11 16.35
CA VAL A 19 1.87 18.94 15.92
C VAL A 19 0.96 18.77 17.14
N PHE A 20 1.35 17.94 18.09
CA PHE A 20 0.60 17.75 19.34
C PHE A 20 0.47 19.07 20.13
N ASN A 21 1.57 19.81 20.35
CA ASN A 21 1.54 21.08 21.05
C ASN A 21 0.73 22.17 20.31
N ARG A 22 0.69 22.12 18.99
CA ARG A 22 -0.10 23.04 18.17
C ARG A 22 -1.60 22.82 18.35
N TYR A 23 -2.05 21.56 18.40
CA TYR A 23 -3.47 21.22 18.52
C TYR A 23 -3.94 21.05 19.97
N PHE A 24 -3.02 20.71 20.88
CA PHE A 24 -3.30 20.50 22.31
C PHE A 24 -2.35 21.31 23.19
N PRO A 25 -2.44 22.66 23.13
CA PRO A 25 -1.51 23.54 23.80
C PRO A 25 -1.55 23.37 25.31
N GLY A 26 -0.35 23.19 25.93
CA GLY A 26 -0.20 23.05 27.36
C GLY A 26 -0.59 21.69 27.93
N CYS A 27 -0.83 20.67 27.08
CA CYS A 27 -1.01 19.29 27.52
C CYS A 27 0.33 18.60 27.80
N LEU A 28 1.45 19.13 27.31
CA LEU A 28 2.78 18.64 27.62
C LEU A 28 3.49 19.61 28.55
N SER A 29 4.10 19.09 29.61
CA SER A 29 4.98 19.79 30.55
C SER A 29 6.33 19.10 30.63
N VAL A 30 7.39 19.88 30.88
CA VAL A 30 8.75 19.35 31.13
C VAL A 30 8.98 19.42 32.63
N GLU A 31 9.20 18.30 33.26
CA GLU A 31 9.60 18.22 34.68
C GLU A 31 11.12 18.43 34.82
N ASN A 32 11.57 18.61 36.06
CA ASN A 32 12.95 19.00 36.42
C ASN A 32 14.06 18.09 35.84
N ASP A 33 13.70 16.90 35.36
CA ASP A 33 14.62 15.90 34.77
C ASP A 33 14.59 15.86 33.23
N ASN A 34 14.10 16.89 32.56
CA ASN A 34 13.87 16.92 31.10
C ASN A 34 12.89 15.83 30.61
N LYS A 35 12.09 15.25 31.49
CA LYS A 35 11.09 14.26 31.16
C LYS A 35 9.78 14.96 30.74
N LEU A 36 9.30 14.65 29.54
CA LEU A 36 8.01 15.14 29.06
C LEU A 36 6.88 14.37 29.77
N THR A 37 6.01 15.11 30.44
CA THR A 37 4.80 14.58 31.10
C THR A 37 3.56 15.05 30.37
N LEU A 38 2.61 14.16 30.16
CA LEU A 38 1.32 14.45 29.53
C LEU A 38 0.28 14.78 30.61
N ASN A 39 -0.29 15.97 30.55
CA ASN A 39 -1.41 16.35 31.40
C ASN A 39 -2.73 15.81 30.80
N ILE A 40 -3.14 14.64 31.30
CA ILE A 40 -4.31 13.90 30.81
C ILE A 40 -5.61 14.67 31.06
N GLU A 41 -5.74 15.35 32.22
CA GLU A 41 -6.94 16.11 32.55
C GLU A 41 -7.14 17.29 31.61
N ARG A 42 -6.05 17.99 31.26
CA ARG A 42 -6.12 19.09 30.28
C ARG A 42 -6.39 18.59 28.88
N LEU A 43 -5.85 17.45 28.50
CA LEU A 43 -6.14 16.80 27.21
C LEU A 43 -7.62 16.40 27.12
N LYS A 44 -8.18 15.77 28.16
CA LYS A 44 -9.61 15.46 28.26
C LYS A 44 -10.47 16.71 28.12
N ALA A 45 -10.12 17.79 28.82
CA ALA A 45 -10.85 19.05 28.76
C ALA A 45 -10.85 19.68 27.35
N LEU A 46 -9.75 19.55 26.60
CA LEU A 46 -9.65 20.08 25.23
C LEU A 46 -10.34 19.18 24.19
N LEU A 47 -10.44 17.87 24.43
CA LEU A 47 -11.12 16.92 23.55
C LEU A 47 -12.65 16.90 23.76
N GLY A 48 -13.15 17.45 24.89
CA GLY A 48 -14.57 17.47 25.22
C GLY A 48 -15.15 16.09 25.50
N ASP A 49 -16.49 15.96 25.43
CA ASP A 49 -17.23 14.75 25.76
C ASP A 49 -16.97 13.54 24.81
N PHE A 50 -16.15 13.73 23.78
CA PHE A 50 -15.78 12.66 22.82
C PHE A 50 -14.61 11.80 23.28
N SER A 51 -14.00 12.07 24.45
CA SER A 51 -12.82 11.35 24.93
C SER A 51 -13.12 10.50 26.16
N GLU A 52 -13.63 9.28 25.98
CA GLU A 52 -13.38 8.23 26.97
C GLU A 52 -11.97 7.67 26.72
N ILE A 53 -11.02 8.06 27.57
CA ILE A 53 -9.76 7.30 27.67
C ILE A 53 -10.12 6.03 28.44
N LYS A 54 -10.35 4.94 27.74
CA LYS A 54 -10.57 3.63 28.36
C LYS A 54 -9.26 3.19 29.00
N GLU A 55 -9.18 3.18 30.30
CA GLU A 55 -8.06 2.60 31.06
C GLU A 55 -8.04 1.08 30.95
N GLU A 56 -9.19 0.46 30.64
CA GLU A 56 -9.35 -0.97 30.40
C GLU A 56 -10.00 -1.17 29.02
N GLY A 57 -9.21 -1.55 28.03
CA GLY A 57 -9.64 -1.90 26.69
C GLY A 57 -9.03 -3.22 26.24
N TYR A 58 -9.72 -3.96 25.37
CA TYR A 58 -9.12 -5.04 24.64
C TYR A 58 -8.00 -4.46 23.77
N GLY A 59 -6.76 -4.86 24.02
CA GLY A 59 -5.59 -4.42 23.28
C GLY A 59 -4.61 -5.56 23.12
N LEU A 60 -3.82 -5.53 22.04
CA LEU A 60 -2.74 -6.48 21.83
C LEU A 60 -1.55 -6.10 22.72
N ASP A 61 -1.20 -6.95 23.67
CA ASP A 61 0.05 -6.83 24.43
C ASP A 61 0.96 -8.01 24.10
N PHE A 62 2.26 -7.73 23.93
CA PHE A 62 3.27 -8.73 23.66
C PHE A 62 4.64 -8.25 24.13
N VAL A 63 5.51 -9.21 24.41
CA VAL A 63 6.88 -8.92 24.87
C VAL A 63 7.65 -8.24 23.75
N GLY A 64 8.24 -7.08 24.03
CA GLY A 64 8.97 -6.27 23.06
C GLY A 64 8.16 -5.14 22.41
N LYS A 65 6.85 -5.01 22.67
CA LYS A 65 5.98 -3.99 22.07
C LYS A 65 6.52 -2.57 22.24
N LYS A 66 6.97 -2.18 23.44
CA LYS A 66 7.52 -0.84 23.70
C LYS A 66 8.81 -0.59 22.90
N ILE A 67 9.67 -1.61 22.77
CA ILE A 67 10.91 -1.52 21.98
C ILE A 67 10.55 -1.33 20.50
N ALA A 68 9.63 -2.14 19.98
CA ALA A 68 9.16 -2.04 18.60
C ALA A 68 8.55 -0.66 18.30
N LEU A 69 7.75 -0.12 19.23
CA LEU A 69 7.19 1.23 19.10
C LEU A 69 8.30 2.28 19.03
N ASN A 70 9.29 2.21 19.93
CA ASN A 70 10.42 3.15 19.93
C ASN A 70 11.24 3.07 18.63
N GLN A 71 11.39 1.88 18.05
CA GLN A 71 12.07 1.73 16.75
C GLN A 71 11.39 2.48 15.62
N ALA A 72 10.04 2.52 15.58
CA ALA A 72 9.32 3.29 14.57
C ALA A 72 9.64 4.79 14.66
N PHE A 73 9.89 5.31 15.86
CA PHE A 73 10.12 6.73 16.13
C PHE A 73 11.60 7.12 16.26
N LYS A 74 12.51 6.13 16.37
CA LYS A 74 13.95 6.39 16.44
C LYS A 74 14.39 7.14 15.17
N LYS A 75 15.20 8.20 15.36
CA LYS A 75 15.79 8.96 14.26
C LYS A 75 16.52 8.02 13.30
N ASN A 76 16.31 8.21 12.01
CA ASN A 76 17.02 7.45 10.99
C ASN A 76 18.31 8.21 10.57
N ASN A 77 19.44 7.53 10.66
CA ASN A 77 20.75 8.03 10.23
C ASN A 77 21.14 7.43 8.87
N LYS A 78 20.16 7.07 8.05
CA LYS A 78 20.37 6.50 6.73
C LYS A 78 19.88 7.45 5.65
N ILE A 79 20.53 7.39 4.49
CA ILE A 79 20.20 8.15 3.29
C ILE A 79 20.18 7.25 2.06
N LEU A 80 19.62 7.74 0.95
CA LEU A 80 19.56 7.02 -0.32
C LEU A 80 20.70 7.46 -1.24
N LYS A 81 21.48 6.49 -1.72
CA LYS A 81 22.47 6.64 -2.78
C LYS A 81 21.91 6.14 -4.10
N PRO A 82 21.89 6.94 -5.19
CA PRO A 82 21.50 6.46 -6.50
C PRO A 82 22.41 5.36 -7.02
N LEU A 83 21.83 4.28 -7.54
CA LEU A 83 22.58 3.18 -8.17
C LEU A 83 22.60 3.29 -9.71
N ASN A 84 21.66 4.02 -10.30
CA ASN A 84 21.56 4.19 -11.74
C ASN A 84 21.18 5.64 -12.12
N LYS A 85 21.40 5.96 -13.40
CA LYS A 85 21.00 7.24 -14.00
C LYS A 85 19.70 7.05 -14.79
N SER A 86 18.57 6.90 -14.11
CA SER A 86 17.26 6.75 -14.72
C SER A 86 16.37 7.96 -14.49
N THR A 87 15.54 8.31 -15.47
CA THR A 87 14.52 9.36 -15.35
C THR A 87 13.12 8.80 -15.06
N SER A 88 13.01 7.48 -14.92
CA SER A 88 11.76 6.79 -14.63
C SER A 88 11.09 7.32 -13.35
N LYS A 89 9.78 7.19 -13.30
CA LYS A 89 8.96 7.53 -12.13
C LYS A 89 8.76 6.36 -11.16
N HIS A 90 9.23 5.16 -11.53
CA HIS A 90 9.25 3.98 -10.68
C HIS A 90 10.51 3.95 -9.83
N ILE A 91 10.42 3.36 -8.64
CA ILE A 91 11.51 3.33 -7.66
C ILE A 91 11.74 1.90 -7.17
N LEU A 92 13.02 1.52 -7.08
CA LEU A 92 13.50 0.30 -6.44
C LEU A 92 14.58 0.67 -5.41
N ILE A 93 14.37 0.32 -4.14
CA ILE A 93 15.29 0.62 -3.04
C ILE A 93 15.92 -0.67 -2.54
N LYS A 94 17.25 -0.69 -2.49
CA LYS A 94 18.07 -1.75 -1.93
C LYS A 94 18.38 -1.45 -0.46
N GLY A 95 17.93 -2.28 0.46
CA GLY A 95 18.22 -2.14 1.88
C GLY A 95 17.10 -2.59 2.80
N ASP A 96 17.24 -2.31 4.09
CA ASP A 96 16.24 -2.64 5.10
C ASP A 96 14.95 -1.83 4.93
N ASN A 97 13.82 -2.47 5.06
CA ASN A 97 12.53 -1.84 4.83
C ASN A 97 12.09 -0.88 5.95
N LEU A 98 12.51 -1.07 7.20
CA LEU A 98 12.22 -0.13 8.27
C LEU A 98 12.92 1.21 8.03
N ASP A 99 14.20 1.18 7.61
CA ASP A 99 14.96 2.37 7.22
C ASP A 99 14.36 3.04 5.98
N ALA A 100 14.01 2.25 4.97
CA ALA A 100 13.32 2.75 3.77
C ALA A 100 12.01 3.46 4.10
N LEU A 101 11.17 2.87 4.95
CA LEU A 101 9.88 3.47 5.35
C LEU A 101 10.07 4.80 6.09
N LYS A 102 11.09 4.91 6.95
CA LYS A 102 11.45 6.17 7.63
C LYS A 102 11.88 7.25 6.64
N ILE A 103 12.70 6.90 5.64
CA ILE A 103 13.12 7.83 4.59
C ILE A 103 11.92 8.23 3.73
N LEU A 104 11.13 7.26 3.26
CA LEU A 104 9.95 7.51 2.43
C LEU A 104 8.91 8.39 3.13
N LYS A 105 8.76 8.27 4.45
CA LYS A 105 7.81 9.09 5.22
C LYS A 105 8.05 10.59 5.03
N GLN A 106 9.27 11.03 4.79
CA GLN A 106 9.59 12.45 4.61
C GLN A 106 8.93 13.03 3.34
N SER A 107 8.89 12.24 2.26
CA SER A 107 8.46 12.68 0.93
C SER A 107 7.11 12.10 0.49
N TYR A 108 6.71 10.96 1.05
CA TYR A 108 5.55 10.19 0.60
C TYR A 108 4.46 10.02 1.66
N SER A 109 4.52 10.77 2.78
CA SER A 109 3.43 10.78 3.78
C SER A 109 2.10 11.11 3.11
N GLU A 110 1.08 10.27 3.33
CA GLU A 110 -0.27 10.38 2.75
C GLU A 110 -0.34 10.41 1.20
N LYS A 111 0.67 9.85 0.52
CA LYS A 111 0.71 9.79 -0.96
C LYS A 111 0.50 8.40 -1.55
N ILE A 112 0.65 7.33 -0.77
CA ILE A 112 0.53 5.95 -1.24
C ILE A 112 -0.94 5.53 -1.27
N LYS A 113 -1.42 5.10 -2.43
CA LYS A 113 -2.81 4.64 -2.59
C LYS A 113 -2.99 3.18 -2.16
N MET A 114 -2.07 2.33 -2.53
CA MET A 114 -2.11 0.91 -2.21
C MET A 114 -0.75 0.43 -1.68
N ILE A 115 -0.79 -0.32 -0.61
CA ILE A 115 0.34 -1.11 -0.13
C ILE A 115 -0.01 -2.58 -0.32
N TYR A 116 0.90 -3.35 -0.93
CA TYR A 116 0.85 -4.80 -0.92
C TYR A 116 2.14 -5.32 -0.31
N ILE A 117 2.05 -6.26 0.62
CA ILE A 117 3.22 -6.89 1.23
C ILE A 117 3.02 -8.40 1.42
N ASP A 118 4.13 -9.12 1.30
CA ASP A 118 4.26 -10.55 1.56
C ASP A 118 5.38 -10.78 2.58
N PRO A 119 5.11 -10.51 3.88
CA PRO A 119 6.12 -10.61 4.93
C PRO A 119 6.49 -12.08 5.20
N PRO A 120 7.60 -12.37 5.92
CA PRO A 120 7.90 -13.72 6.39
C PRO A 120 6.75 -14.28 7.22
N TYR A 121 6.38 -15.55 6.99
CA TYR A 121 5.22 -16.19 7.64
C TYR A 121 5.54 -16.83 8.99
N ASN A 122 6.75 -16.63 9.51
CA ASN A 122 7.24 -17.23 10.75
C ASN A 122 7.19 -18.76 10.76
N THR A 123 7.41 -19.37 9.60
CA THR A 123 7.48 -20.83 9.46
C THR A 123 8.80 -21.38 10.01
N LYS A 124 8.88 -22.69 10.24
CA LYS A 124 10.12 -23.33 10.70
C LYS A 124 11.32 -23.16 9.73
N ASN A 125 11.05 -22.81 8.49
CA ASN A 125 12.04 -22.64 7.42
C ASN A 125 12.42 -21.17 7.16
N ASP A 126 11.66 -20.23 7.71
CA ASP A 126 11.98 -18.81 7.57
C ASP A 126 13.15 -18.46 8.50
N ASN A 127 14.28 -18.13 7.93
CA ASN A 127 15.31 -17.42 8.68
C ASN A 127 14.87 -15.96 8.69
N PHE A 128 14.64 -15.40 9.89
CA PHE A 128 14.55 -13.96 10.04
C PHE A 128 15.93 -13.37 9.72
N ILE A 129 16.10 -12.91 8.46
CA ILE A 129 17.35 -12.32 7.96
C ILE A 129 17.40 -10.84 8.30
N TYR A 130 16.26 -10.26 8.64
CA TYR A 130 16.20 -8.89 9.12
C TYR A 130 16.80 -8.81 10.53
N SER A 131 18.04 -8.38 10.60
CA SER A 131 18.68 -8.01 11.84
C SER A 131 18.19 -6.60 12.20
N ASP A 132 16.99 -6.50 12.74
CA ASP A 132 16.63 -5.28 13.48
C ASP A 132 17.68 -5.15 14.58
N ASP A 133 18.43 -4.05 14.55
CA ASP A 133 19.51 -3.81 15.51
C ASP A 133 18.93 -3.53 16.90
N PHE A 134 18.64 -4.61 17.62
CA PHE A 134 18.30 -4.55 19.05
C PHE A 134 19.55 -4.40 19.92
N SER A 135 20.72 -4.11 19.31
CA SER A 135 22.02 -3.99 19.98
C SER A 135 22.28 -2.64 20.65
N GLN A 136 21.25 -1.83 20.94
CA GLN A 136 21.43 -0.77 21.92
C GLN A 136 21.97 -1.38 23.20
N SER A 137 22.92 -0.71 23.83
CA SER A 137 23.51 -1.22 25.07
C SER A 137 22.37 -1.62 26.02
N ASN A 138 22.43 -2.83 26.55
CA ASN A 138 21.41 -3.35 27.48
C ASN A 138 21.07 -2.32 28.58
N GLU A 139 22.02 -1.45 28.93
CA GLU A 139 21.87 -0.39 29.93
C GLU A 139 20.96 0.77 29.45
N GLU A 140 21.04 1.19 28.19
CA GLU A 140 20.16 2.24 27.65
C GLU A 140 18.72 1.76 27.52
N ILE A 141 18.51 0.50 27.11
CA ILE A 141 17.18 -0.10 27.02
C ILE A 141 16.57 -0.25 28.42
N LEU A 142 17.35 -0.70 29.41
CA LEU A 142 16.92 -0.83 30.81
C LEU A 142 16.49 0.52 31.38
N LYS A 143 17.28 1.59 31.17
CA LYS A 143 16.95 2.95 31.61
C LYS A 143 15.71 3.54 30.94
N THR A 144 15.55 3.29 29.63
CA THR A 144 14.45 3.87 28.85
C THR A 144 13.11 3.17 29.08
N LEU A 145 13.13 1.87 29.38
CA LEU A 145 11.93 1.02 29.41
C LEU A 145 11.56 0.52 30.82
N ASP A 146 12.36 0.83 31.84
CA ASP A 146 12.18 0.33 33.21
C ASP A 146 12.05 -1.22 33.30
N TYR A 147 12.86 -1.92 32.50
CA TYR A 147 12.90 -3.38 32.44
C TYR A 147 14.03 -3.95 33.30
N SER A 148 13.75 -5.05 34.00
CA SER A 148 14.80 -5.82 34.69
C SER A 148 15.71 -6.51 33.66
N LYS A 149 16.96 -6.77 34.06
CA LYS A 149 17.95 -7.49 33.22
C LYS A 149 17.43 -8.85 32.75
N GLU A 150 16.71 -9.58 33.62
CA GLU A 150 16.09 -10.88 33.28
C GLU A 150 15.04 -10.74 32.18
N LYS A 151 14.26 -9.66 32.20
CA LYS A 151 13.25 -9.37 31.17
C LYS A 151 13.90 -9.02 29.84
N LEU A 152 15.06 -8.36 29.88
CA LEU A 152 15.85 -8.05 28.68
C LEU A 152 16.49 -9.30 28.07
N ASP A 153 17.09 -10.16 28.90
CA ASP A 153 17.66 -11.44 28.47
C ASP A 153 16.56 -12.35 27.89
N TYR A 154 15.37 -12.33 28.47
CA TYR A 154 14.21 -13.02 27.93
C TYR A 154 13.80 -12.47 26.56
N ILE A 155 13.76 -11.16 26.38
CA ILE A 155 13.44 -10.51 25.09
C ILE A 155 14.52 -10.87 24.04
N THR A 156 15.79 -10.78 24.39
CA THR A 156 16.91 -11.12 23.49
C THR A 156 16.83 -12.60 23.05
N ASN A 157 16.46 -13.49 23.95
CA ASN A 157 16.24 -14.91 23.66
C ASN A 157 14.98 -15.15 22.80
N LEU A 158 13.94 -14.30 22.93
CA LEU A 158 12.73 -14.37 22.11
C LEU A 158 13.00 -14.08 20.63
N PHE A 159 13.90 -13.14 20.34
CA PHE A 159 14.27 -12.83 18.95
C PHE A 159 15.11 -13.93 18.31
N GLY A 160 15.79 -14.75 19.12
CA GLY A 160 16.46 -15.98 18.65
C GLY A 160 15.52 -17.18 18.45
N SER A 161 14.30 -17.13 18.98
CA SER A 161 13.27 -18.19 18.83
C SER A 161 12.13 -17.71 17.92
N LYS A 162 11.57 -18.64 17.14
CA LYS A 162 10.41 -18.40 16.28
C LYS A 162 9.15 -18.30 17.12
N CYS A 163 8.91 -17.15 17.73
CA CYS A 163 7.74 -16.89 18.54
C CYS A 163 6.92 -15.73 17.97
N HIS A 164 5.63 -15.72 18.27
CA HIS A 164 4.71 -14.66 17.84
C HIS A 164 5.15 -13.27 18.29
N SER A 165 5.68 -13.12 19.53
CA SER A 165 6.14 -11.83 20.03
C SER A 165 7.31 -11.25 19.24
N GLY A 166 8.25 -12.09 18.81
CA GLY A 166 9.37 -11.66 17.94
C GLY A 166 8.86 -11.19 16.58
N TRP A 167 7.97 -11.95 15.96
CA TRP A 167 7.36 -11.58 14.68
C TRP A 167 6.51 -10.30 14.79
N LEU A 168 5.72 -10.15 15.85
CA LEU A 168 4.95 -8.94 16.11
C LEU A 168 5.85 -7.73 16.32
N SER A 169 6.96 -7.88 17.05
CA SER A 169 7.95 -6.81 17.26
C SER A 169 8.62 -6.37 15.97
N PHE A 170 8.84 -7.29 15.04
CA PHE A 170 9.35 -7.01 13.70
C PHE A 170 8.31 -6.27 12.84
N MET A 171 7.05 -6.70 12.83
CA MET A 171 6.01 -6.13 11.98
C MET A 171 5.45 -4.79 12.49
N TYR A 172 5.37 -4.59 13.81
CA TYR A 172 4.74 -3.43 14.44
C TYR A 172 5.28 -2.08 13.93
N PRO A 173 6.60 -1.80 13.99
CA PRO A 173 7.13 -0.52 13.53
C PRO A 173 6.92 -0.29 12.02
N ARG A 174 6.96 -1.35 11.22
CA ARG A 174 6.78 -1.31 9.77
C ARG A 174 5.34 -0.95 9.39
N LEU A 175 4.37 -1.56 10.04
CA LEU A 175 2.95 -1.29 9.79
C LEU A 175 2.53 0.10 10.29
N LEU A 176 3.10 0.58 11.42
CA LEU A 176 2.88 1.95 11.89
C LEU A 176 3.32 2.98 10.85
N LEU A 177 4.54 2.83 10.31
CA LEU A 177 5.06 3.74 9.28
C LEU A 177 4.29 3.59 7.95
N ALA A 178 3.89 2.37 7.59
CA ALA A 178 3.08 2.11 6.40
C ALA A 178 1.73 2.84 6.45
N LYS A 179 1.05 2.86 7.61
CA LYS A 179 -0.18 3.63 7.82
C LYS A 179 0.00 5.12 7.53
N ASP A 180 1.13 5.71 7.96
CA ASP A 180 1.42 7.12 7.75
C ASP A 180 1.63 7.47 6.26
N LEU A 181 2.13 6.51 5.48
CA LEU A 181 2.33 6.67 4.04
C LEU A 181 1.03 6.61 3.23
N LEU A 182 0.02 5.88 3.72
CA LEU A 182 -1.25 5.71 3.02
C LEU A 182 -2.03 7.02 2.90
N LYS A 183 -2.64 7.25 1.74
CA LYS A 183 -3.71 8.26 1.56
C LYS A 183 -4.88 7.97 2.49
N GLN A 184 -5.76 8.95 2.72
CA GLN A 184 -6.97 8.76 3.52
C GLN A 184 -7.91 7.70 2.90
N ASP A 185 -7.95 7.61 1.57
CA ASP A 185 -8.65 6.58 0.79
C ASP A 185 -7.74 5.43 0.39
N GLY A 186 -6.65 5.22 1.12
CA GLY A 186 -5.64 4.19 0.87
C GLY A 186 -6.00 2.84 1.48
N VAL A 187 -5.37 1.79 0.96
CA VAL A 187 -5.60 0.38 1.32
C VAL A 187 -4.29 -0.36 1.47
N ILE A 188 -4.24 -1.30 2.41
CA ILE A 188 -3.14 -2.25 2.55
C ILE A 188 -3.65 -3.68 2.43
N PHE A 189 -2.94 -4.49 1.63
CA PHE A 189 -3.13 -5.92 1.51
C PHE A 189 -1.89 -6.64 2.03
N ILE A 190 -2.09 -7.63 2.88
CA ILE A 190 -1.02 -8.38 3.53
C ILE A 190 -1.26 -9.87 3.33
N SER A 191 -0.36 -10.53 2.60
CA SER A 191 -0.39 -11.99 2.48
C SER A 191 0.16 -12.62 3.75
N ILE A 192 -0.49 -13.68 4.24
CA ILE A 192 -0.10 -14.38 5.47
C ILE A 192 -0.72 -15.80 5.48
N ASP A 193 -0.10 -16.74 6.21
CA ASP A 193 -0.67 -18.06 6.43
C ASP A 193 -1.15 -18.26 7.87
N ASP A 194 -1.63 -19.47 8.17
CA ASP A 194 -2.15 -19.86 9.49
C ASP A 194 -1.17 -19.65 10.66
N ASN A 195 0.13 -19.46 10.40
CA ASN A 195 1.09 -19.31 11.50
C ASN A 195 0.92 -17.98 12.21
N GLU A 196 0.63 -16.89 11.46
CA GLU A 196 0.56 -15.54 12.02
C GLU A 196 -0.71 -14.76 11.64
N ALA A 197 -1.68 -15.37 10.93
CA ALA A 197 -2.89 -14.65 10.48
C ALA A 197 -3.67 -14.04 11.65
N ALA A 198 -3.86 -14.76 12.74
CA ALA A 198 -4.58 -14.28 13.92
C ALA A 198 -3.83 -13.12 14.61
N GLN A 199 -2.51 -13.25 14.78
CA GLN A 199 -1.65 -12.24 15.39
C GLN A 199 -1.59 -10.97 14.53
N LEU A 200 -1.48 -11.13 13.20
CA LEU A 200 -1.49 -10.03 12.25
C LEU A 200 -2.82 -9.28 12.28
N LYS A 201 -3.95 -10.01 12.35
CA LYS A 201 -5.28 -9.40 12.46
C LYS A 201 -5.37 -8.49 13.68
N LEU A 202 -4.97 -8.98 14.86
CA LEU A 202 -4.96 -8.21 16.09
C LEU A 202 -4.02 -7.00 16.03
N LEU A 203 -2.84 -7.18 15.43
CA LEU A 203 -1.87 -6.10 15.23
C LEU A 203 -2.42 -5.00 14.31
N CYS A 204 -3.07 -5.39 13.22
CA CYS A 204 -3.69 -4.45 12.29
C CYS A 204 -4.92 -3.76 12.90
N ASP A 205 -5.72 -4.45 13.71
CA ASP A 205 -6.83 -3.84 14.45
C ASP A 205 -6.33 -2.72 15.37
N GLU A 206 -5.21 -2.92 16.05
CA GLU A 206 -4.60 -1.88 16.89
C GLU A 206 -4.06 -0.71 16.06
N ILE A 207 -3.35 -0.99 14.96
CA ILE A 207 -2.68 0.04 14.16
C ILE A 207 -3.67 0.81 13.29
N PHE A 208 -4.48 0.11 12.50
CA PHE A 208 -5.39 0.73 11.53
C PHE A 208 -6.74 1.07 12.15
N GLY A 209 -7.12 0.38 13.21
CA GLY A 209 -8.44 0.42 13.83
C GLY A 209 -9.33 -0.74 13.38
N GLU A 210 -10.02 -1.39 14.31
CA GLU A 210 -10.91 -2.53 14.04
C GLU A 210 -12.00 -2.20 13.01
N GLY A 211 -12.56 -0.98 13.07
CA GLY A 211 -13.56 -0.50 12.11
C GLY A 211 -13.04 -0.31 10.67
N ASN A 212 -11.73 -0.39 10.45
CA ASN A 212 -11.08 -0.28 9.14
C ASN A 212 -10.71 -1.64 8.53
N PHE A 213 -11.04 -2.74 9.22
CA PHE A 213 -10.96 -4.07 8.63
C PHE A 213 -11.95 -4.22 7.48
N VAL A 214 -11.47 -4.63 6.31
CA VAL A 214 -12.31 -4.82 5.12
C VAL A 214 -12.64 -6.30 4.92
N ALA A 215 -11.61 -7.14 4.83
CA ALA A 215 -11.79 -8.57 4.59
C ALA A 215 -10.53 -9.38 4.92
N GLU A 216 -10.74 -10.65 5.21
CA GLU A 216 -9.73 -11.71 5.15
C GLU A 216 -10.13 -12.67 4.03
N MET A 217 -9.30 -12.76 3.00
CA MET A 217 -9.62 -13.47 1.77
C MET A 217 -8.74 -14.71 1.65
N PRO A 218 -9.30 -15.93 1.75
CA PRO A 218 -8.55 -17.15 1.54
C PRO A 218 -8.10 -17.26 0.08
N ARG A 219 -6.81 -17.60 -0.13
CA ARG A 219 -6.22 -17.78 -1.45
C ARG A 219 -5.72 -19.20 -1.63
N LEU A 220 -6.03 -19.81 -2.76
CA LEU A 220 -5.51 -21.13 -3.12
C LEU A 220 -3.99 -21.06 -3.37
N VAL A 221 -3.21 -21.78 -2.58
CA VAL A 221 -1.75 -21.91 -2.77
C VAL A 221 -1.44 -23.02 -3.79
N LYS A 222 -2.08 -24.18 -3.65
CA LYS A 222 -1.92 -25.35 -4.53
C LYS A 222 -3.18 -26.24 -4.51
N ARG A 223 -3.48 -26.88 -5.64
CA ARG A 223 -4.64 -27.79 -5.76
C ARG A 223 -4.44 -29.13 -5.08
N ALA A 224 -3.24 -29.70 -5.15
CA ALA A 224 -2.91 -30.99 -4.60
C ALA A 224 -1.52 -30.99 -3.98
N GLY A 225 -1.33 -31.81 -2.96
CA GLY A 225 -0.06 -32.02 -2.32
C GLY A 225 -0.12 -33.27 -1.44
N LYS A 226 0.99 -33.99 -1.34
CA LYS A 226 1.14 -34.99 -0.29
C LYS A 226 1.15 -34.25 1.04
N SER A 227 0.11 -34.46 1.86
CA SER A 227 0.07 -33.91 3.20
C SER A 227 0.39 -35.00 4.20
N THR A 228 1.31 -34.71 5.10
CA THR A 228 1.54 -35.51 6.30
C THR A 228 0.56 -35.16 7.42
N ASN A 229 -0.21 -34.08 7.26
CA ASN A 229 -1.21 -33.62 8.21
C ASN A 229 -2.54 -34.30 7.95
N GLN A 230 -3.38 -34.43 8.97
CA GLN A 230 -4.74 -34.97 8.85
C GLN A 230 -5.61 -34.14 7.89
N ILE A 231 -5.40 -32.82 7.85
CA ILE A 231 -6.03 -31.90 6.91
C ILE A 231 -4.92 -31.22 6.08
N ALA A 232 -5.00 -31.31 4.75
CA ALA A 232 -4.07 -30.67 3.85
C ALA A 232 -4.24 -29.15 3.90
N LYS A 233 -3.16 -28.42 4.17
CA LYS A 233 -3.14 -26.95 4.12
C LYS A 233 -2.85 -26.51 2.68
N ASN A 234 -3.88 -26.03 1.99
CA ASN A 234 -3.82 -25.68 0.57
C ASN A 234 -4.08 -24.19 0.30
N HIS A 235 -4.24 -23.40 1.34
CA HIS A 235 -4.53 -21.97 1.24
C HIS A 235 -3.64 -21.15 2.18
N ASP A 236 -3.52 -19.89 1.86
CA ASP A 236 -3.09 -18.80 2.72
C ASP A 236 -4.17 -17.69 2.68
N TYR A 237 -3.90 -16.55 3.24
CA TYR A 237 -4.84 -15.44 3.34
C TYR A 237 -4.24 -14.17 2.75
N VAL A 238 -5.12 -13.27 2.30
CA VAL A 238 -4.83 -11.88 2.04
C VAL A 238 -5.70 -11.04 2.97
N LEU A 239 -5.10 -10.43 3.99
CA LEU A 239 -5.76 -9.47 4.87
C LEU A 239 -5.85 -8.12 4.18
N CYS A 240 -7.01 -7.46 4.33
CA CYS A 240 -7.27 -6.16 3.75
C CYS A 240 -7.73 -5.17 4.82
N TYR A 241 -7.01 -4.04 4.95
CA TYR A 241 -7.38 -2.90 5.78
C TYR A 241 -7.38 -1.62 4.96
N GLN A 242 -8.35 -0.75 5.21
CA GLN A 242 -8.37 0.62 4.70
C GLN A 242 -7.76 1.58 5.74
N LYS A 243 -7.29 2.76 5.31
CA LYS A 243 -6.87 3.80 6.26
C LYS A 243 -8.08 4.48 6.88
N ASN A 244 -9.02 4.94 6.06
CA ASN A 244 -10.29 5.56 6.47
C ASN A 244 -11.46 5.04 5.65
N SER A 245 -11.32 5.03 4.32
CA SER A 245 -12.34 4.55 3.40
C SER A 245 -11.69 4.02 2.13
N ILE A 246 -12.32 3.04 1.50
CA ILE A 246 -11.91 2.52 0.18
C ILE A 246 -13.15 2.18 -0.63
N ASN A 247 -13.13 2.50 -1.91
CA ASN A 247 -14.13 2.08 -2.88
C ASN A 247 -13.50 1.05 -3.81
N PHE A 248 -13.95 -0.19 -3.72
CA PHE A 248 -13.59 -1.23 -4.68
C PHE A 248 -14.40 -1.05 -5.95
N LYS A 249 -13.74 -1.15 -7.10
CA LYS A 249 -14.44 -1.17 -8.38
C LYS A 249 -15.22 -2.47 -8.49
N GLN A 250 -16.37 -2.39 -9.13
CA GLN A 250 -17.10 -3.59 -9.48
C GLN A 250 -16.42 -4.29 -10.65
N ILE A 251 -16.45 -5.62 -10.64
CA ILE A 251 -15.91 -6.47 -11.70
C ILE A 251 -17.00 -6.86 -12.68
N ASP A 252 -16.62 -7.06 -13.92
CA ASP A 252 -17.53 -7.61 -14.94
C ASP A 252 -17.98 -9.01 -14.51
N ILE A 253 -19.22 -9.34 -14.83
CA ILE A 253 -19.73 -10.68 -14.59
C ILE A 253 -19.10 -11.69 -15.55
N ASP A 254 -19.00 -12.95 -15.12
CA ASP A 254 -18.67 -14.06 -16.03
C ASP A 254 -19.92 -14.40 -16.87
N GLU A 255 -19.79 -14.35 -18.21
CA GLU A 255 -20.87 -14.74 -19.11
C GLU A 255 -21.28 -16.20 -18.93
N ASN A 256 -20.41 -17.08 -18.43
CA ASN A 256 -20.74 -18.45 -18.11
C ASN A 256 -21.77 -18.59 -16.97
N ASP A 257 -21.88 -17.59 -16.10
CA ASP A 257 -22.92 -17.51 -15.05
C ASP A 257 -24.33 -17.22 -15.65
N TYR A 258 -24.43 -16.93 -16.97
CA TYR A 258 -25.64 -16.58 -17.71
C TYR A 258 -25.83 -17.49 -18.93
N PRO A 259 -25.98 -18.81 -18.71
CA PRO A 259 -25.86 -19.81 -19.78
C PRO A 259 -27.02 -19.84 -20.77
N PHE A 260 -28.15 -19.20 -20.44
CA PHE A 260 -29.34 -19.25 -21.31
C PHE A 260 -29.34 -18.12 -22.32
N LYS A 261 -29.82 -18.44 -23.53
CA LYS A 261 -29.99 -17.51 -24.64
C LYS A 261 -31.42 -17.60 -25.17
N ASP A 262 -32.00 -16.47 -25.52
CA ASP A 262 -33.30 -16.37 -26.16
C ASP A 262 -33.24 -15.42 -27.39
N GLU A 263 -34.39 -15.10 -27.94
CA GLU A 263 -34.52 -14.19 -29.12
C GLU A 263 -33.91 -12.79 -28.87
N PHE A 264 -33.79 -12.35 -27.62
CA PHE A 264 -33.21 -11.06 -27.23
C PHE A 264 -31.70 -11.12 -26.95
N TYR A 265 -31.03 -12.25 -27.17
CA TYR A 265 -29.61 -12.44 -26.84
C TYR A 265 -28.69 -11.37 -27.40
N ASN A 266 -28.89 -10.99 -28.68
CA ASN A 266 -28.04 -9.99 -29.32
C ASN A 266 -28.14 -8.61 -28.68
N GLU A 267 -29.31 -8.27 -28.17
CA GLU A 267 -29.61 -6.98 -27.53
C GLU A 267 -29.33 -6.99 -26.02
N ARG A 268 -29.70 -8.08 -25.34
CA ARG A 268 -29.73 -8.16 -23.87
C ARG A 268 -28.61 -9.01 -23.27
N GLY A 269 -27.87 -9.72 -24.10
CA GLY A 269 -26.89 -10.73 -23.69
C GLY A 269 -27.53 -12.02 -23.18
N GLY A 270 -26.71 -12.90 -22.60
CA GLY A 270 -27.20 -14.12 -21.95
C GLY A 270 -28.03 -13.81 -20.71
N TYR A 271 -28.82 -14.80 -20.25
CA TYR A 271 -29.59 -14.67 -19.01
C TYR A 271 -29.45 -15.90 -18.13
N ARG A 272 -29.80 -15.71 -16.87
CA ARG A 272 -30.03 -16.80 -15.89
C ARG A 272 -31.41 -16.68 -15.26
N LEU A 273 -31.98 -17.82 -14.87
CA LEU A 273 -33.14 -17.86 -14.04
C LEU A 273 -32.69 -17.67 -12.59
N ASN A 274 -32.95 -16.48 -12.04
CA ASN A 274 -32.39 -16.13 -10.73
C ASN A 274 -33.18 -16.80 -9.62
N GLN A 275 -34.38 -16.32 -9.36
CA GLN A 275 -35.26 -16.82 -8.28
C GLN A 275 -36.64 -17.03 -8.81
N ALA A 276 -37.39 -17.94 -8.17
CA ALA A 276 -38.82 -17.99 -8.41
C ALA A 276 -39.45 -16.64 -8.02
N LEU A 277 -40.44 -16.23 -8.78
CA LEU A 277 -41.12 -14.96 -8.58
C LEU A 277 -41.87 -14.92 -7.23
N ASP A 278 -42.24 -16.06 -6.69
CA ASP A 278 -42.87 -16.21 -5.35
C ASP A 278 -41.80 -16.27 -4.24
N SER A 279 -42.17 -15.79 -3.05
CA SER A 279 -41.30 -15.78 -1.85
C SER A 279 -42.15 -15.86 -0.58
N ASN A 280 -41.67 -16.63 0.40
CA ASN A 280 -42.22 -16.70 1.76
C ASN A 280 -41.34 -15.99 2.82
N THR A 281 -40.12 -15.59 2.48
CA THR A 281 -39.13 -15.02 3.41
C THR A 281 -39.28 -13.51 3.61
N LEU A 282 -39.97 -12.82 2.73
CA LEU A 282 -40.09 -11.35 2.71
C LEU A 282 -41.30 -10.80 3.49
N GLY A 283 -42.02 -11.64 4.25
CA GLY A 283 -43.26 -11.30 4.91
C GLY A 283 -44.44 -11.14 3.94
N TYR A 284 -45.65 -11.25 4.44
CA TYR A 284 -46.87 -11.15 3.62
C TYR A 284 -47.23 -9.69 3.32
N VAL A 285 -47.53 -9.42 2.06
CA VAL A 285 -48.04 -8.11 1.59
C VAL A 285 -49.23 -8.34 0.67
N LYS A 286 -50.42 -7.88 1.10
CA LYS A 286 -51.69 -8.11 0.40
C LYS A 286 -51.69 -7.64 -1.06
N SER A 287 -51.07 -6.52 -1.39
CA SER A 287 -50.96 -5.99 -2.77
C SER A 287 -50.07 -6.83 -3.69
N LEU A 288 -49.25 -7.71 -3.11
CA LEU A 288 -48.35 -8.63 -3.84
C LEU A 288 -48.89 -10.07 -3.85
N ASP A 289 -50.13 -10.28 -3.39
CA ASP A 289 -50.83 -11.55 -3.46
C ASP A 289 -51.98 -11.45 -4.47
N TYR A 290 -51.69 -11.74 -5.73
CA TYR A 290 -52.62 -11.72 -6.83
C TYR A 290 -52.49 -13.01 -7.67
N ILE A 291 -53.57 -13.34 -8.45
CA ILE A 291 -53.54 -14.46 -9.37
C ILE A 291 -52.87 -14.03 -10.67
N ILE A 292 -51.93 -14.86 -11.13
CA ILE A 292 -51.30 -14.73 -12.45
C ILE A 292 -51.93 -15.75 -13.37
N GLU A 293 -52.30 -15.31 -14.57
CA GLU A 293 -52.78 -16.20 -15.62
C GLU A 293 -51.86 -16.14 -16.82
N ILE A 294 -51.31 -17.28 -17.25
CA ILE A 294 -50.46 -17.44 -18.42
C ILE A 294 -50.97 -18.63 -19.21
N ASN A 295 -51.29 -18.41 -20.48
CA ASN A 295 -51.81 -19.45 -21.41
C ASN A 295 -52.98 -20.25 -20.82
N GLY A 296 -53.93 -19.57 -20.18
CA GLY A 296 -55.12 -20.19 -19.59
C GLY A 296 -54.88 -20.93 -18.24
N LYS A 297 -53.65 -20.94 -17.74
CA LYS A 297 -53.31 -21.56 -16.47
C LYS A 297 -53.08 -20.51 -15.40
N LYS A 298 -53.72 -20.73 -14.24
CA LYS A 298 -53.63 -19.86 -13.07
C LYS A 298 -52.45 -20.27 -12.18
N TYR A 299 -51.71 -19.29 -11.69
CA TYR A 299 -50.59 -19.43 -10.76
C TYR A 299 -50.84 -18.55 -9.54
N ILE A 300 -50.63 -19.12 -8.38
CA ILE A 300 -50.76 -18.46 -7.07
C ILE A 300 -49.42 -18.62 -6.33
N ALA A 301 -48.98 -17.59 -5.65
CA ALA A 301 -47.71 -17.61 -4.92
C ALA A 301 -47.72 -18.75 -3.89
N GLY A 302 -46.62 -19.52 -3.86
CA GLY A 302 -46.53 -20.73 -3.01
C GLY A 302 -47.21 -21.97 -3.57
N GLY A 303 -47.80 -21.91 -4.78
CA GLY A 303 -48.51 -23.02 -5.40
C GLY A 303 -49.85 -23.34 -4.71
N LEU A 304 -50.43 -22.38 -4.00
CA LEU A 304 -51.72 -22.52 -3.31
C LEU A 304 -52.86 -22.66 -4.30
N THR A 305 -53.96 -23.31 -3.84
CA THR A 305 -55.26 -23.28 -4.55
C THR A 305 -55.97 -21.94 -4.33
N GLU A 306 -56.98 -21.61 -5.17
CA GLU A 306 -57.76 -20.38 -5.00
C GLU A 306 -58.43 -20.31 -3.62
N ASP A 307 -58.96 -21.45 -3.14
CA ASP A 307 -59.59 -21.54 -1.82
C ASP A 307 -58.59 -21.31 -0.67
N GLN A 308 -57.40 -21.89 -0.76
CA GLN A 308 -56.31 -21.66 0.19
C GLN A 308 -55.87 -20.20 0.20
N ARG A 309 -55.76 -19.58 -0.96
CA ARG A 309 -55.44 -18.15 -1.06
C ARG A 309 -56.53 -17.28 -0.42
N LEU A 310 -57.80 -17.58 -0.65
CA LEU A 310 -58.93 -16.88 0.01
C LEU A 310 -58.88 -17.02 1.53
N GLN A 311 -58.56 -18.19 2.05
CA GLN A 311 -58.37 -18.43 3.48
C GLN A 311 -57.18 -17.60 4.02
N LYS A 312 -56.08 -17.52 3.28
CA LYS A 312 -54.93 -16.71 3.63
C LYS A 312 -55.26 -15.22 3.66
N VAL A 313 -55.88 -14.68 2.63
CA VAL A 313 -56.27 -13.26 2.55
C VAL A 313 -57.25 -12.88 3.67
N ASN A 314 -58.07 -13.82 4.13
CA ASN A 314 -59.01 -13.64 5.23
C ASN A 314 -58.40 -13.95 6.61
N GLY A 315 -57.08 -14.20 6.70
CA GLY A 315 -56.37 -14.49 7.96
C GLY A 315 -56.68 -15.87 8.58
N ARG A 316 -57.29 -16.78 7.82
CA ARG A 316 -57.65 -18.15 8.26
C ARG A 316 -56.55 -19.18 7.95
N LEU A 317 -55.59 -18.83 7.06
CA LEU A 317 -54.40 -19.62 6.73
C LEU A 317 -53.18 -18.79 6.97
N ALA A 318 -52.27 -19.24 7.86
CA ALA A 318 -50.98 -18.60 8.11
C ALA A 318 -49.99 -19.01 7.02
N ASP A 319 -49.83 -18.17 6.04
CA ASP A 319 -48.91 -18.36 4.93
C ASP A 319 -48.32 -17.03 4.47
N ASN A 320 -47.00 -16.97 4.30
CA ASN A 320 -46.25 -15.76 3.95
C ASN A 320 -45.94 -15.66 2.46
N PHE A 321 -46.32 -16.63 1.62
CA PHE A 321 -46.03 -16.57 0.19
C PHE A 321 -46.69 -15.39 -0.47
N ARG A 322 -45.91 -14.64 -1.24
CA ARG A 322 -46.33 -13.53 -2.09
C ARG A 322 -45.45 -13.43 -3.31
N TRP A 323 -45.89 -12.68 -4.31
CA TRP A 323 -45.02 -12.34 -5.45
C TRP A 323 -43.98 -11.27 -5.06
N ARG A 324 -42.80 -11.31 -5.68
CA ARG A 324 -41.76 -10.29 -5.51
C ARG A 324 -42.07 -9.03 -6.28
N TRP A 325 -42.80 -9.14 -7.39
CA TRP A 325 -43.16 -8.02 -8.26
C TRP A 325 -44.60 -7.60 -8.05
N SER A 326 -44.89 -6.31 -8.26
CA SER A 326 -46.29 -5.85 -8.38
C SER A 326 -46.92 -6.39 -9.67
N LYS A 327 -48.25 -6.45 -9.72
CA LYS A 327 -48.98 -6.92 -10.91
C LYS A 327 -48.54 -6.13 -12.17
N ALA A 328 -48.43 -4.81 -12.07
CA ALA A 328 -47.99 -3.98 -13.20
C ALA A 328 -46.54 -4.26 -13.66
N LYS A 329 -45.59 -4.54 -12.71
CA LYS A 329 -44.24 -4.95 -13.07
C LYS A 329 -44.20 -6.31 -13.72
N PHE A 330 -45.05 -7.23 -13.21
CA PHE A 330 -45.20 -8.56 -13.79
C PHE A 330 -45.73 -8.50 -15.23
N ASP A 331 -46.82 -7.75 -15.45
CA ASP A 331 -47.41 -7.62 -16.78
C ASP A 331 -46.46 -7.03 -17.80
N PHE A 332 -45.71 -6.00 -17.39
CA PHE A 332 -44.63 -5.41 -18.19
C PHE A 332 -43.53 -6.44 -18.48
N GLY A 333 -43.10 -7.17 -17.45
CA GLY A 333 -42.02 -8.18 -17.58
C GLY A 333 -42.43 -9.35 -18.49
N LEU A 334 -43.68 -9.80 -18.38
CA LEU A 334 -44.24 -10.86 -19.23
C LEU A 334 -44.31 -10.40 -20.71
N ALA A 335 -44.86 -9.23 -20.95
CA ALA A 335 -44.98 -8.67 -22.28
C ALA A 335 -43.60 -8.42 -22.97
N ASN A 336 -42.53 -8.21 -22.18
CA ASN A 336 -41.20 -7.93 -22.67
C ASN A 336 -40.22 -9.11 -22.51
N GLY A 337 -40.69 -10.34 -22.25
CA GLY A 337 -39.86 -11.54 -22.24
C GLY A 337 -38.96 -11.72 -21.01
N PHE A 338 -39.17 -11.00 -19.90
CA PHE A 338 -38.43 -11.15 -18.64
C PHE A 338 -38.94 -12.23 -17.71
N VAL A 339 -39.98 -12.97 -18.12
CA VAL A 339 -40.62 -14.01 -17.32
C VAL A 339 -40.52 -15.34 -18.05
N GLU A 340 -40.24 -16.39 -17.32
CA GLU A 340 -40.23 -17.78 -17.82
C GLU A 340 -41.00 -18.70 -16.83
N VAL A 341 -41.78 -19.59 -17.41
CA VAL A 341 -42.46 -20.64 -16.64
C VAL A 341 -41.70 -21.95 -16.80
N LYS A 342 -41.19 -22.48 -15.69
CA LYS A 342 -40.46 -23.73 -15.65
C LYS A 342 -40.93 -24.57 -14.47
N ASN A 343 -41.17 -25.87 -14.68
CA ASN A 343 -41.59 -26.79 -13.63
C ASN A 343 -42.78 -26.27 -12.79
N ASN A 344 -43.78 -25.74 -13.49
CA ASN A 344 -45.00 -25.17 -12.86
C ASN A 344 -44.76 -23.99 -11.90
N ARG A 345 -43.59 -23.32 -12.00
CA ARG A 345 -43.28 -22.10 -11.26
C ARG A 345 -42.85 -20.98 -12.21
N ILE A 346 -43.08 -19.76 -11.77
CA ILE A 346 -42.72 -18.55 -12.52
C ILE A 346 -41.37 -18.09 -12.04
N TYR A 347 -40.44 -17.85 -12.99
CA TYR A 347 -39.10 -17.32 -12.76
C TYR A 347 -38.93 -16.01 -13.48
N THR A 348 -37.99 -15.18 -12.98
CA THR A 348 -37.57 -13.98 -13.66
C THR A 348 -36.24 -14.22 -14.37
N LYS A 349 -36.12 -13.73 -15.61
CA LYS A 349 -34.88 -13.74 -16.37
C LYS A 349 -34.02 -12.54 -15.94
N THR A 350 -32.79 -12.81 -15.56
CA THR A 350 -31.78 -11.78 -15.27
C THR A 350 -30.78 -11.77 -16.43
N TYR A 351 -30.81 -10.74 -17.27
CA TYR A 351 -29.91 -10.58 -18.41
C TYR A 351 -28.62 -9.88 -18.01
N THR A 352 -27.56 -10.06 -18.82
CA THR A 352 -26.25 -9.42 -18.61
C THR A 352 -26.25 -7.93 -18.92
N LYS A 353 -27.09 -7.48 -19.87
CA LYS A 353 -27.05 -6.10 -20.40
C LYS A 353 -28.32 -5.30 -20.14
N THR A 354 -29.34 -5.88 -19.50
CA THR A 354 -30.62 -5.18 -19.26
C THR A 354 -31.26 -5.54 -17.94
N LYS A 355 -32.10 -4.64 -17.46
CA LYS A 355 -33.06 -4.86 -16.37
C LYS A 355 -34.36 -4.10 -16.61
N ILE A 356 -35.41 -4.44 -15.88
CA ILE A 356 -36.61 -3.61 -15.77
C ILE A 356 -36.36 -2.55 -14.70
N SER A 357 -36.69 -1.28 -14.98
CA SER A 357 -36.58 -0.18 -14.00
C SER A 357 -37.26 -0.52 -12.68
N ASP A 358 -36.76 0.04 -11.58
CA ASP A 358 -37.27 -0.25 -10.26
C ASP A 358 -38.58 0.51 -9.94
N SER A 359 -38.83 1.63 -10.60
CA SER A 359 -40.00 2.51 -10.42
C SER A 359 -40.82 2.66 -11.70
N LYS A 360 -42.09 3.07 -11.54
CA LYS A 360 -42.99 3.42 -12.65
C LYS A 360 -42.64 4.80 -13.24
N PRO A 361 -42.82 4.98 -14.56
CA PRO A 361 -43.23 3.99 -15.54
C PRO A 361 -42.15 2.96 -15.80
N TYR A 362 -42.53 1.67 -15.83
CA TYR A 362 -41.55 0.61 -16.11
C TYR A 362 -41.01 0.72 -17.53
N LYS A 363 -39.66 0.56 -17.65
CA LYS A 363 -38.94 0.59 -18.91
C LYS A 363 -37.79 -0.41 -18.87
N ILE A 364 -37.29 -0.80 -20.03
CA ILE A 364 -36.07 -1.58 -20.14
C ILE A 364 -34.88 -0.61 -20.02
N GLU A 365 -34.02 -0.87 -19.05
CA GLU A 365 -32.78 -0.14 -18.85
C GLU A 365 -31.61 -0.99 -19.33
N TYR A 366 -30.74 -0.37 -20.15
CA TYR A 366 -29.56 -1.01 -20.71
C TYR A 366 -28.34 -0.61 -19.89
N PHE A 367 -27.52 -1.57 -19.52
CA PHE A 367 -26.29 -1.36 -18.74
C PHE A 367 -25.44 -2.63 -18.79
N ASN A 368 -24.13 -2.50 -18.61
CA ASN A 368 -23.29 -3.67 -18.39
C ASN A 368 -23.38 -4.08 -16.93
N ARG A 369 -23.80 -5.33 -16.69
CA ARG A 369 -23.94 -5.86 -15.34
C ARG A 369 -22.55 -6.12 -14.75
N THR A 370 -22.37 -5.67 -13.53
CA THR A 370 -21.16 -5.88 -12.74
C THR A 370 -21.51 -6.56 -11.43
N LYS A 371 -20.51 -7.08 -10.73
CA LYS A 371 -20.67 -7.68 -9.40
C LYS A 371 -19.57 -7.16 -8.45
N ASN A 372 -19.85 -7.22 -7.16
CA ASN A 372 -18.83 -6.96 -6.15
C ASN A 372 -17.82 -8.11 -6.10
N ILE A 373 -16.61 -7.83 -5.65
CA ILE A 373 -15.60 -8.82 -5.32
C ILE A 373 -16.13 -9.68 -4.17
N LEU A 374 -15.92 -10.98 -4.25
CA LEU A 374 -16.25 -11.92 -3.18
C LEU A 374 -14.98 -12.26 -2.39
N SER A 375 -15.10 -12.44 -1.08
CA SER A 375 -13.97 -12.84 -0.24
C SER A 375 -13.32 -14.17 -0.66
N VAL A 376 -14.03 -14.98 -1.44
CA VAL A 376 -13.57 -16.30 -1.93
C VAL A 376 -13.07 -16.27 -3.39
N ASP A 377 -12.98 -15.12 -4.03
CA ASP A 377 -12.56 -15.06 -5.45
C ASP A 377 -11.10 -15.55 -5.66
N PHE A 378 -10.26 -15.52 -4.62
CA PHE A 378 -8.87 -15.97 -4.72
C PHE A 378 -8.66 -17.49 -4.58
N ILE A 379 -9.73 -18.27 -4.46
CA ILE A 379 -9.66 -19.74 -4.49
C ILE A 379 -9.42 -20.26 -5.94
N ASP A 380 -9.58 -19.42 -6.95
CA ASP A 380 -9.28 -19.77 -8.34
C ASP A 380 -7.80 -20.13 -8.51
N HIS A 381 -7.53 -21.19 -9.29
CA HIS A 381 -6.18 -21.68 -9.59
C HIS A 381 -5.27 -20.64 -10.23
N LYS A 382 -5.80 -19.68 -10.97
CA LYS A 382 -5.00 -18.58 -11.57
C LYS A 382 -4.21 -17.77 -10.53
N TYR A 383 -4.67 -17.75 -9.27
CA TYR A 383 -4.02 -17.09 -8.16
C TYR A 383 -3.09 -17.99 -7.34
N SER A 384 -2.82 -19.22 -7.79
CA SER A 384 -1.99 -20.18 -7.08
C SER A 384 -0.49 -19.96 -7.27
N ASN A 385 0.32 -20.49 -6.34
CA ASN A 385 1.78 -20.46 -6.46
C ASN A 385 2.28 -21.26 -7.66
N ASP A 386 1.55 -22.31 -8.10
CA ASP A 386 1.88 -23.06 -9.31
C ASP A 386 1.88 -22.17 -10.55
N MET A 387 0.90 -21.26 -10.66
CA MET A 387 0.83 -20.29 -11.75
C MET A 387 1.94 -19.24 -11.64
N ALA A 388 2.22 -18.76 -10.42
CA ALA A 388 3.32 -17.82 -10.18
C ALA A 388 4.67 -18.42 -10.61
N THR A 389 4.95 -19.68 -10.22
CA THR A 389 6.18 -20.39 -10.60
C THR A 389 6.30 -20.55 -12.12
N LYS A 390 5.22 -20.96 -12.79
CA LYS A 390 5.20 -21.07 -14.26
C LYS A 390 5.43 -19.73 -14.95
N GLY A 391 4.81 -18.67 -14.46
CA GLY A 391 4.98 -17.29 -14.96
C GLY A 391 6.42 -16.83 -14.83
N LEU A 392 7.04 -17.08 -13.67
CA LEU A 392 8.42 -16.72 -13.41
C LEU A 392 9.40 -17.52 -14.29
N GLN A 393 9.21 -18.84 -14.40
CA GLN A 393 10.01 -19.70 -15.30
C GLN A 393 9.94 -19.22 -16.76
N LYS A 394 8.74 -18.86 -17.24
CA LYS A 394 8.57 -18.32 -18.59
C LYS A 394 9.27 -16.96 -18.77
N LEU A 395 9.29 -16.13 -17.73
CA LEU A 395 9.91 -14.80 -17.79
C LEU A 395 11.45 -14.91 -17.80
N PHE A 396 12.00 -15.76 -16.94
CA PHE A 396 13.45 -15.93 -16.81
C PHE A 396 14.04 -16.92 -17.82
N ASN A 397 13.21 -17.76 -18.42
CA ASN A 397 13.60 -18.92 -19.21
C ASN A 397 14.50 -19.90 -18.42
N GLU A 398 14.30 -19.93 -17.10
CA GLU A 398 15.08 -20.71 -16.14
C GLU A 398 14.16 -21.25 -15.05
N ARG A 399 14.57 -22.35 -14.38
CA ARG A 399 13.80 -22.97 -13.30
C ARG A 399 14.42 -22.67 -11.94
N ASN A 400 13.59 -22.62 -10.91
CA ASN A 400 13.99 -22.51 -9.50
C ASN A 400 14.84 -21.26 -9.19
N ILE A 401 14.53 -20.12 -9.87
CA ILE A 401 15.21 -18.84 -9.62
C ILE A 401 14.74 -18.20 -8.32
N PHE A 402 13.48 -18.40 -7.95
CA PHE A 402 12.91 -17.86 -6.73
C PHE A 402 11.79 -18.76 -6.23
N ASP A 403 11.81 -19.06 -4.94
CA ASP A 403 10.78 -19.85 -4.28
C ASP A 403 9.63 -18.98 -3.77
N TYR A 404 8.41 -19.51 -3.82
CA TYR A 404 7.20 -18.88 -3.25
C TYR A 404 6.84 -17.51 -3.82
N SER A 405 7.18 -17.20 -5.08
CA SER A 405 6.69 -15.98 -5.74
C SER A 405 5.17 -15.93 -5.74
N LYS A 406 4.60 -14.72 -5.54
CA LYS A 406 3.16 -14.51 -5.71
C LYS A 406 2.78 -14.37 -7.18
N PRO A 407 1.56 -14.77 -7.59
CA PRO A 407 1.10 -14.61 -8.98
C PRO A 407 0.87 -13.14 -9.31
N VAL A 408 1.28 -12.75 -10.52
CA VAL A 408 1.07 -11.38 -11.05
C VAL A 408 -0.41 -11.06 -11.12
N GLU A 409 -1.22 -12.04 -11.51
CA GLU A 409 -2.67 -11.94 -11.65
C GLU A 409 -3.36 -11.51 -10.35
N LEU A 410 -2.89 -12.00 -9.20
CA LEU A 410 -3.43 -11.59 -7.90
C LEU A 410 -3.19 -10.10 -7.66
N ILE A 411 -1.95 -9.65 -7.81
CA ILE A 411 -1.57 -8.29 -7.48
C ILE A 411 -2.15 -7.32 -8.52
N SER A 412 -2.15 -7.67 -9.81
CA SER A 412 -2.82 -6.88 -10.85
C SER A 412 -4.30 -6.72 -10.57
N PHE A 413 -4.98 -7.79 -10.16
CA PHE A 413 -6.39 -7.71 -9.77
C PHE A 413 -6.61 -6.71 -8.62
N LEU A 414 -5.80 -6.79 -7.54
CA LEU A 414 -5.91 -5.86 -6.41
C LEU A 414 -5.65 -4.40 -6.83
N ILE A 415 -4.64 -4.17 -7.67
CA ILE A 415 -4.31 -2.86 -8.25
C ILE A 415 -5.49 -2.31 -9.04
N ASP A 416 -6.04 -3.09 -9.96
CA ASP A 416 -7.11 -2.66 -10.85
C ASP A 416 -8.39 -2.32 -10.07
N GLN A 417 -8.63 -3.00 -8.95
CA GLN A 417 -9.82 -2.79 -8.11
C GLN A 417 -9.74 -1.58 -7.20
N THR A 418 -8.54 -1.16 -6.79
CA THR A 418 -8.38 -0.18 -5.71
C THR A 418 -7.64 1.09 -6.09
N THR A 419 -7.02 1.11 -7.27
CA THR A 419 -6.20 2.25 -7.69
C THR A 419 -6.70 2.89 -8.98
N GLU A 420 -6.35 4.15 -9.15
CA GLU A 420 -6.55 4.92 -10.37
C GLU A 420 -5.22 5.23 -11.07
N LYS A 421 -5.32 5.76 -12.28
CA LYS A 421 -4.17 6.22 -13.06
C LYS A 421 -3.43 7.33 -12.30
N GLY A 422 -2.11 7.19 -12.21
CA GLY A 422 -1.24 8.12 -11.49
C GLY A 422 -1.02 7.79 -10.01
N ASP A 423 -1.74 6.82 -9.45
CA ASP A 423 -1.55 6.39 -8.07
C ASP A 423 -0.21 5.68 -7.86
N ILE A 424 0.26 5.70 -6.59
CA ILE A 424 1.48 5.06 -6.16
C ILE A 424 1.16 3.78 -5.40
N ILE A 425 1.82 2.70 -5.77
CA ILE A 425 1.76 1.39 -5.13
C ILE A 425 3.10 1.14 -4.43
N LEU A 426 3.07 0.79 -3.15
CA LEU A 426 4.25 0.46 -2.36
C LEU A 426 4.26 -1.02 -1.99
N ASP A 427 5.44 -1.64 -2.14
CA ASP A 427 5.73 -2.97 -1.61
C ASP A 427 7.10 -2.94 -0.94
N PHE A 428 7.11 -3.05 0.39
CA PHE A 428 8.35 -3.03 1.15
C PHE A 428 8.84 -4.43 1.60
N PHE A 429 8.26 -5.47 0.99
CA PHE A 429 8.72 -6.86 1.01
C PHE A 429 8.74 -7.40 -0.41
N ALA A 430 9.44 -6.71 -1.32
CA ALA A 430 9.31 -6.91 -2.77
C ALA A 430 9.59 -8.33 -3.26
N GLY A 431 10.40 -9.12 -2.52
CA GLY A 431 10.76 -10.47 -2.89
C GLY A 431 11.31 -10.54 -4.31
N SER A 432 10.66 -11.29 -5.17
CA SER A 432 11.06 -11.37 -6.58
C SER A 432 10.59 -10.18 -7.45
N GLY A 433 9.96 -9.14 -6.91
CA GLY A 433 9.47 -7.98 -7.67
C GLY A 433 8.13 -8.19 -8.40
N THR A 434 7.27 -9.04 -7.85
CA THR A 434 5.95 -9.33 -8.46
C THR A 434 5.08 -8.08 -8.57
N THR A 435 5.08 -7.23 -7.54
CA THR A 435 4.28 -6.01 -7.51
C THR A 435 4.65 -5.03 -8.62
N ALA A 436 5.95 -4.84 -8.91
CA ALA A 436 6.37 -4.02 -10.04
C ALA A 436 5.87 -4.59 -11.37
N HIS A 437 6.03 -5.91 -11.59
CA HIS A 437 5.52 -6.58 -12.80
C HIS A 437 4.01 -6.37 -12.94
N ALA A 438 3.25 -6.50 -11.86
CA ALA A 438 1.80 -6.29 -11.84
C ALA A 438 1.41 -4.84 -12.19
N VAL A 439 2.12 -3.84 -11.64
CA VAL A 439 1.88 -2.42 -11.97
C VAL A 439 2.12 -2.15 -13.46
N LEU A 440 3.20 -2.69 -14.01
CA LEU A 440 3.52 -2.54 -15.44
C LEU A 440 2.46 -3.21 -16.35
N GLU A 441 1.97 -4.41 -15.99
CA GLU A 441 0.89 -5.09 -16.74
C GLU A 441 -0.45 -4.34 -16.62
N SER A 442 -0.79 -3.78 -15.46
CA SER A 442 -1.98 -2.95 -15.29
C SER A 442 -1.90 -1.66 -16.13
N ASN A 443 -0.73 -1.00 -16.17
CA ASN A 443 -0.52 0.17 -17.04
C ASN A 443 -0.67 -0.19 -18.51
N LYS A 444 -0.12 -1.32 -18.95
CA LYS A 444 -0.26 -1.84 -20.31
C LYS A 444 -1.72 -2.11 -20.67
N SER A 445 -2.47 -2.79 -19.78
CA SER A 445 -3.89 -3.08 -19.98
C SER A 445 -4.70 -1.78 -20.14
N ASP A 446 -4.47 -0.80 -19.28
CA ASP A 446 -5.15 0.50 -19.37
C ASP A 446 -4.79 1.27 -20.63
N TYR A 447 -3.53 1.22 -21.04
CA TYR A 447 -3.08 1.86 -22.30
C TYR A 447 -3.73 1.22 -23.53
N GLN A 448 -3.82 -0.11 -23.57
CA GLN A 448 -4.46 -0.84 -24.65
C GLN A 448 -5.97 -0.54 -24.75
N LYS A 449 -6.69 -0.53 -23.61
CA LYS A 449 -8.12 -0.15 -23.57
C LYS A 449 -8.36 1.27 -24.11
N LEU A 450 -7.47 2.20 -23.83
CA LEU A 450 -7.55 3.58 -24.35
C LEU A 450 -7.30 3.62 -25.87
N SER A 451 -6.36 2.80 -26.37
CA SER A 451 -6.06 2.69 -27.80
C SER A 451 -7.26 2.17 -28.60
N GLU A 452 -7.88 1.09 -28.11
CA GLU A 452 -9.05 0.47 -28.73
C GLU A 452 -10.27 1.39 -28.71
N GLY A 453 -10.42 2.23 -27.65
CA GLY A 453 -11.47 3.24 -27.54
C GLY A 453 -11.27 4.49 -28.41
N GLY A 454 -10.22 4.57 -29.25
CA GLY A 454 -9.91 5.71 -30.11
C GLY A 454 -9.35 6.93 -29.38
N GLY A 455 -9.16 6.85 -28.05
CA GLY A 455 -8.70 7.96 -27.21
C GLY A 455 -7.27 8.44 -27.51
N LEU A 456 -6.42 7.60 -28.06
CA LEU A 456 -5.03 7.93 -28.40
C LEU A 456 -4.90 8.82 -29.64
N PHE A 457 -5.87 8.76 -30.58
CA PHE A 457 -5.85 9.58 -31.78
C PHE A 457 -6.27 11.04 -31.54
N ASN A 458 -6.88 11.34 -30.40
CA ASN A 458 -7.39 12.68 -30.06
C ASN A 458 -6.43 13.49 -29.16
N GLY A 459 -5.12 13.21 -29.17
CA GLY A 459 -4.14 13.92 -28.34
C GLY A 459 -4.15 13.52 -26.85
N LEU A 460 -4.96 12.54 -26.46
CA LEU A 460 -5.08 12.05 -25.07
C LEU A 460 -3.87 11.21 -24.62
N SER A 461 -2.96 10.83 -25.52
CA SER A 461 -1.72 10.12 -25.15
C SER A 461 -0.83 10.93 -24.21
N ALA A 462 -0.84 12.25 -24.34
CA ALA A 462 -0.12 13.16 -23.42
C ALA A 462 -0.73 13.26 -22.02
N ALA A 463 -1.99 12.83 -21.85
CA ALA A 463 -2.72 12.86 -20.60
C ALA A 463 -2.74 11.52 -19.83
N PHE A 464 -2.19 10.44 -20.42
CA PHE A 464 -2.13 9.15 -19.75
C PHE A 464 -1.16 9.19 -18.58
N LYS A 465 -1.69 9.11 -17.35
CA LYS A 465 -0.89 9.05 -16.11
C LYS A 465 -0.71 7.60 -15.72
N GLU A 466 0.50 7.11 -15.79
CA GLU A 466 0.82 5.75 -15.34
C GLU A 466 0.78 5.61 -13.83
N ARG A 467 0.32 4.46 -13.32
CA ARG A 467 0.55 4.06 -11.93
C ARG A 467 2.04 3.90 -11.72
N ARG A 468 2.51 4.22 -10.53
CA ARG A 468 3.93 4.15 -10.17
C ARG A 468 4.14 3.13 -9.05
N PHE A 469 5.25 2.42 -9.09
CA PHE A 469 5.62 1.55 -7.99
C PHE A 469 6.82 2.11 -7.20
N ILE A 470 6.83 1.79 -5.91
CA ILE A 470 7.98 1.92 -5.02
C ILE A 470 8.19 0.54 -4.40
N LEU A 471 9.33 -0.08 -4.68
CA LEU A 471 9.70 -1.38 -4.12
C LEU A 471 10.89 -1.23 -3.17
N VAL A 472 10.86 -2.00 -2.09
CA VAL A 472 12.01 -2.13 -1.18
C VAL A 472 12.39 -3.59 -1.07
N GLN A 473 13.66 -3.91 -1.30
CA GLN A 473 14.20 -5.26 -1.18
C GLN A 473 15.52 -5.24 -0.44
N LEU A 474 15.60 -6.08 0.59
CA LEU A 474 16.83 -6.34 1.32
C LEU A 474 17.88 -6.99 0.40
N ASP A 475 19.16 -6.63 0.56
CA ASP A 475 20.30 -7.25 -0.13
C ASP A 475 20.63 -8.63 0.48
N GLU A 476 19.61 -9.49 0.55
CA GLU A 476 19.74 -10.84 1.08
C GLU A 476 20.59 -11.69 0.16
N LYS A 477 21.70 -12.23 0.68
CA LYS A 477 22.61 -13.06 -0.11
C LYS A 477 22.05 -14.46 -0.32
N ILE A 478 22.15 -14.96 -1.55
CA ILE A 478 21.67 -16.28 -1.92
C ILE A 478 22.70 -17.32 -1.52
N ASP A 479 22.33 -18.20 -0.59
CA ASP A 479 23.17 -19.33 -0.18
C ASP A 479 23.18 -20.39 -1.30
N PRO A 480 24.35 -20.67 -1.90
CA PRO A 480 24.49 -21.67 -2.97
C PRO A 480 24.15 -23.09 -2.53
N LYS A 481 24.16 -23.37 -1.21
CA LYS A 481 23.76 -24.68 -0.68
C LYS A 481 22.25 -24.83 -0.62
N LYS A 482 21.52 -23.73 -0.43
CA LYS A 482 20.05 -23.73 -0.34
C LYS A 482 19.39 -23.57 -1.70
N ASN A 483 19.87 -22.64 -2.53
CA ASN A 483 19.36 -22.41 -3.88
C ASN A 483 20.49 -22.18 -4.90
N LYS A 484 21.09 -23.28 -5.35
CA LYS A 484 22.18 -23.24 -6.32
C LYS A 484 21.76 -22.61 -7.65
N SER A 485 20.57 -22.93 -8.15
CA SER A 485 20.09 -22.39 -9.44
C SER A 485 20.01 -20.88 -9.44
N ALA A 486 19.44 -20.27 -8.40
CA ALA A 486 19.37 -18.84 -8.25
C ALA A 486 20.75 -18.20 -8.10
N HIS A 487 21.62 -18.79 -7.28
CA HIS A 487 22.99 -18.32 -7.09
C HIS A 487 23.78 -18.33 -8.41
N ASP A 488 23.78 -19.46 -9.11
CA ASP A 488 24.51 -19.63 -10.38
C ASP A 488 23.95 -18.71 -11.48
N PHE A 489 22.64 -18.49 -11.50
CA PHE A 489 22.00 -17.53 -12.40
C PHE A 489 22.51 -16.11 -12.13
N CYS A 490 22.48 -15.64 -10.89
CA CYS A 490 22.98 -14.31 -10.55
C CYS A 490 24.49 -14.16 -10.87
N LEU A 491 25.29 -15.17 -10.54
CA LEU A 491 26.73 -15.13 -10.78
C LEU A 491 27.08 -15.19 -12.27
N ASN A 492 26.52 -16.17 -13.00
CA ASN A 492 26.93 -16.49 -14.36
C ASN A 492 26.18 -15.69 -15.43
N THR A 493 24.87 -15.46 -15.25
CA THR A 493 24.02 -14.77 -16.21
C THR A 493 23.99 -13.27 -15.95
N LEU A 494 23.74 -12.84 -14.70
CA LEU A 494 23.66 -11.44 -14.34
C LEU A 494 25.03 -10.81 -14.06
N LYS A 495 26.10 -11.62 -13.94
CA LYS A 495 27.46 -11.19 -13.61
C LYS A 495 27.54 -10.46 -12.26
N SER A 496 26.66 -10.80 -11.32
CA SER A 496 26.70 -10.26 -9.96
C SER A 496 27.94 -10.77 -9.24
N THR A 497 28.68 -9.87 -8.61
CA THR A 497 29.83 -10.22 -7.77
C THR A 497 29.42 -10.76 -6.40
N SER A 498 28.16 -10.55 -6.01
CA SER A 498 27.61 -10.93 -4.72
C SER A 498 26.11 -11.27 -4.86
N PRO A 499 25.80 -12.49 -5.41
CA PRO A 499 24.45 -12.93 -5.69
C PRO A 499 23.45 -12.69 -4.57
N SER A 500 22.36 -11.99 -4.85
CA SER A 500 21.35 -11.60 -3.88
C SER A 500 19.93 -11.66 -4.45
N ILE A 501 18.94 -11.65 -3.55
CA ILE A 501 17.52 -11.56 -3.95
C ILE A 501 17.24 -10.23 -4.68
N PHE A 502 17.93 -9.15 -4.32
CA PHE A 502 17.81 -7.88 -5.01
C PHE A 502 18.15 -7.97 -6.50
N ASP A 503 19.17 -8.77 -6.89
CA ASP A 503 19.53 -8.97 -8.29
C ASP A 503 18.39 -9.63 -9.08
N ILE A 504 17.70 -10.60 -8.46
CA ILE A 504 16.54 -11.27 -9.07
C ILE A 504 15.37 -10.29 -9.21
N THR A 505 15.11 -9.47 -8.18
CA THR A 505 14.08 -8.43 -8.19
C THR A 505 14.31 -7.45 -9.34
N GLU A 506 15.52 -6.93 -9.44
CA GLU A 506 15.92 -5.99 -10.48
C GLU A 506 15.78 -6.60 -11.89
N GLU A 507 16.26 -7.82 -12.08
CA GLU A 507 16.20 -8.52 -13.37
C GLU A 507 14.77 -8.84 -13.78
N ARG A 508 13.90 -9.20 -12.82
CA ARG A 508 12.48 -9.42 -13.13
C ARG A 508 11.82 -8.16 -13.68
N ILE A 509 12.08 -7.01 -13.05
CA ILE A 509 11.52 -5.73 -13.52
C ILE A 509 12.02 -5.42 -14.94
N LYS A 510 13.32 -5.59 -15.20
CA LYS A 510 13.91 -5.39 -16.53
C LYS A 510 13.27 -6.28 -17.60
N ARG A 511 13.12 -7.58 -17.33
CA ARG A 511 12.53 -8.53 -18.29
C ARG A 511 11.04 -8.28 -18.51
N ALA A 512 10.29 -8.00 -17.46
CA ALA A 512 8.88 -7.64 -17.58
C ALA A 512 8.72 -6.36 -18.39
N GLY A 513 9.52 -5.34 -18.05
CA GLY A 513 9.55 -4.06 -18.77
C GLY A 513 9.88 -4.21 -20.25
N ALA A 514 10.89 -5.02 -20.60
CA ALA A 514 11.26 -5.28 -21.98
C ALA A 514 10.09 -5.85 -22.80
N LYS A 515 9.40 -6.89 -22.27
CA LYS A 515 8.23 -7.49 -22.93
C LYS A 515 7.07 -6.51 -23.10
N ILE A 516 6.84 -5.65 -22.09
CA ILE A 516 5.78 -4.66 -22.15
C ILE A 516 6.12 -3.56 -23.14
N LYS A 517 7.40 -3.16 -23.23
CA LYS A 517 7.91 -2.17 -24.17
C LYS A 517 7.71 -2.57 -25.63
N GLU A 518 7.83 -3.88 -25.94
CA GLU A 518 7.55 -4.40 -27.28
C GLU A 518 6.11 -4.14 -27.70
N ALA A 519 5.15 -4.30 -26.78
CA ALA A 519 3.73 -4.10 -27.06
C ALA A 519 3.29 -2.63 -26.92
N CYS A 520 3.89 -1.87 -26.02
CA CYS A 520 3.54 -0.50 -25.66
C CYS A 520 4.80 0.37 -25.51
N PRO A 521 5.41 0.86 -26.63
CA PRO A 521 6.70 1.56 -26.61
C PRO A 521 6.74 2.86 -25.79
N HIS A 522 5.58 3.48 -25.52
CA HIS A 522 5.47 4.77 -24.85
C HIS A 522 5.41 4.68 -23.33
N LEU A 523 5.20 3.49 -22.78
CA LEU A 523 5.12 3.31 -21.33
C LEU A 523 6.50 3.43 -20.65
N ASP A 524 6.50 4.03 -19.45
CA ASP A 524 7.64 4.00 -18.56
C ASP A 524 7.77 2.60 -17.94
N VAL A 525 8.76 1.84 -18.40
CA VAL A 525 9.04 0.49 -17.91
C VAL A 525 10.37 0.40 -17.17
N GLY A 526 11.04 1.54 -16.98
CA GLY A 526 12.27 1.66 -16.23
C GLY A 526 12.04 1.76 -14.73
N PHE A 527 13.10 2.07 -13.99
CA PHE A 527 13.06 2.42 -12.57
C PHE A 527 14.31 3.18 -12.15
N ARG A 528 14.19 4.02 -11.13
CA ARG A 528 15.31 4.58 -10.39
C ARG A 528 15.68 3.62 -9.28
N ALA A 529 16.94 3.19 -9.25
CA ALA A 529 17.47 2.33 -8.20
C ALA A 529 18.25 3.14 -7.17
N PHE A 530 18.02 2.85 -5.91
CA PHE A 530 18.73 3.47 -4.77
C PHE A 530 19.24 2.39 -3.82
N GLU A 531 20.30 2.70 -3.10
CA GLU A 531 20.83 1.90 -1.99
C GLU A 531 20.77 2.72 -0.70
N ILE A 532 20.35 2.10 0.38
CA ILE A 532 20.37 2.71 1.72
C ILE A 532 21.80 2.63 2.25
N ILE A 533 22.36 3.77 2.61
CA ILE A 533 23.70 3.90 3.20
C ILE A 533 23.67 4.73 4.47
N ASP A 534 24.70 4.60 5.32
CA ASP A 534 24.85 5.42 6.52
C ASP A 534 25.06 6.90 6.17
N ASP A 535 24.43 7.79 6.94
CA ASP A 535 24.71 9.22 6.90
C ASP A 535 25.88 9.54 7.83
N GLU A 536 27.11 9.41 7.30
CA GLU A 536 28.37 9.61 8.04
C GLU A 536 28.53 11.02 8.65
N THR A 537 27.61 11.97 8.34
CA THR A 537 27.65 13.31 8.95
C THR A 537 27.24 13.30 10.42
N HIS A 538 26.63 12.21 10.91
CA HIS A 538 26.20 12.06 12.31
C HIS A 538 27.08 11.14 13.15
N ASP A 539 28.01 10.41 12.56
CA ASP A 539 28.92 9.52 13.29
C ASP A 539 30.23 10.22 13.66
N LYS A 540 30.20 11.01 14.72
CA LYS A 540 31.35 11.14 15.62
C LYS A 540 30.86 11.37 17.02
N ASN A 541 31.15 10.38 17.87
CA ASN A 541 31.08 10.41 19.30
C ASN A 541 31.35 11.79 19.91
N LEU A 542 30.31 12.47 20.31
CA LEU A 542 30.39 13.69 21.13
C LEU A 542 30.98 13.39 22.54
N ASN A 543 31.28 12.12 22.85
CA ASN A 543 31.72 11.70 24.18
C ASN A 543 33.25 11.62 24.37
N GLU A 544 34.08 11.88 23.34
CA GLU A 544 35.55 11.87 23.47
C GLU A 544 36.26 13.12 22.90
N ALA A 545 35.55 14.21 22.71
CA ALA A 545 36.19 15.45 22.28
C ALA A 545 36.91 16.11 23.45
N ASN A 546 38.16 15.77 23.66
CA ASN A 546 39.13 16.67 24.32
C ASN A 546 39.11 18.00 23.56
N GLN A 547 39.01 19.11 24.28
CA GLN A 547 38.90 20.52 23.83
C GLN A 547 40.00 21.04 22.88
N LYS A 548 40.79 20.19 22.25
CA LYS A 548 41.89 20.60 21.35
C LYS A 548 41.64 20.40 19.86
N ASP A 549 40.56 19.72 19.44
CA ASP A 549 40.31 19.42 18.03
C ASP A 549 39.05 20.10 17.46
N LEU A 550 38.74 21.33 17.89
CA LEU A 550 37.66 22.13 17.30
C LEU A 550 37.90 22.48 15.81
N PHE A 551 39.11 22.21 15.26
CA PHE A 551 39.48 22.48 13.88
C PHE A 551 39.76 21.23 13.03
N ALA A 552 39.67 20.03 13.59
CA ALA A 552 39.79 18.80 12.82
C ALA A 552 38.44 18.35 12.28
N TYR A 553 37.74 19.21 11.55
CA TYR A 553 36.81 18.74 10.53
C TYR A 553 37.67 18.06 9.46
N SER A 554 37.99 16.78 9.71
CA SER A 554 38.54 15.92 8.66
C SER A 554 37.57 15.98 7.49
N ASN A 555 38.08 16.36 6.31
CA ASN A 555 37.40 16.37 5.03
C ASN A 555 36.41 15.21 4.97
N PRO A 556 35.08 15.42 5.03
CA PRO A 556 34.16 14.36 4.73
C PRO A 556 34.52 13.86 3.35
N LYS A 557 34.72 12.57 3.16
CA LYS A 557 34.91 11.98 1.84
C LYS A 557 33.90 12.64 0.92
N LYS A 558 34.37 13.33 -0.13
CA LYS A 558 33.56 14.16 -1.01
C LYS A 558 32.39 13.31 -1.50
N ARG A 559 31.17 13.53 -0.92
CA ARG A 559 29.98 12.78 -1.30
C ARG A 559 29.60 13.14 -2.72
N GLU A 560 29.10 12.17 -3.45
CA GLU A 560 28.56 12.43 -4.79
C GLU A 560 27.41 13.44 -4.68
N THR A 561 27.47 14.51 -5.46
CA THR A 561 26.46 15.58 -5.52
C THR A 561 25.03 15.03 -5.64
N GLN A 562 24.84 13.96 -6.41
CA GLN A 562 23.53 13.31 -6.57
C GLN A 562 22.98 12.74 -5.26
N THR A 563 23.82 12.15 -4.41
CA THR A 563 23.41 11.62 -3.09
C THR A 563 22.97 12.76 -2.17
N ILE A 564 23.67 13.88 -2.19
CA ILE A 564 23.30 15.09 -1.44
C ILE A 564 21.96 15.62 -1.92
N LEU A 565 21.75 15.73 -3.22
CA LEU A 565 20.48 16.21 -3.80
C LEU A 565 19.30 15.32 -3.42
N ILE A 566 19.46 14.00 -3.43
CA ILE A 566 18.41 13.06 -3.01
C ILE A 566 18.09 13.24 -1.51
N LYS A 567 19.12 13.41 -0.65
CA LYS A 567 18.91 13.74 0.77
C LYS A 567 18.09 15.03 0.93
N LEU A 568 18.46 16.07 0.21
CA LEU A 568 17.76 17.36 0.28
C LEU A 568 16.34 17.31 -0.26
N LEU A 569 16.08 16.55 -1.34
CA LEU A 569 14.69 16.30 -1.80
C LEU A 569 13.84 15.72 -0.67
N CYS A 570 14.35 14.70 0.03
CA CYS A 570 13.64 14.11 1.17
C CYS A 570 13.39 15.14 2.29
N CYS A 571 14.42 15.92 2.65
CA CYS A 571 14.31 16.94 3.69
C CYS A 571 13.27 18.02 3.38
N GLU A 572 13.09 18.36 2.10
CA GLU A 572 12.10 19.34 1.65
C GLU A 572 10.73 18.73 1.30
N GLY A 573 10.55 17.43 1.53
CA GLY A 573 9.28 16.73 1.29
C GLY A 573 8.94 16.53 -0.19
N LEU A 574 9.94 16.67 -1.07
CA LEU A 574 9.80 16.45 -2.50
C LEU A 574 9.95 14.97 -2.85
N GLU A 575 9.22 14.51 -3.86
CA GLU A 575 9.31 13.11 -4.29
C GLU A 575 10.69 12.80 -4.86
N LEU A 576 11.20 11.60 -4.63
CA LEU A 576 12.48 11.11 -5.17
C LEU A 576 12.56 11.14 -6.70
N THR A 577 11.43 11.22 -7.35
CA THR A 577 11.29 11.29 -8.81
C THR A 577 11.17 12.72 -9.35
N THR A 578 11.17 13.72 -8.47
CA THR A 578 11.11 15.13 -8.87
C THR A 578 12.28 15.48 -9.80
N PRO A 579 12.03 16.06 -10.96
CA PRO A 579 13.10 16.51 -11.86
C PRO A 579 13.96 17.57 -11.20
N ILE A 580 15.28 17.44 -11.33
CA ILE A 580 16.25 18.38 -10.83
C ILE A 580 16.96 19.02 -12.04
N SER A 581 16.94 20.34 -12.12
CA SER A 581 17.66 21.13 -13.12
C SER A 581 18.98 21.59 -12.54
N CYS A 582 20.10 21.33 -13.23
CA CYS A 582 21.40 21.88 -12.88
C CYS A 582 21.47 23.32 -13.38
N LEU A 583 21.70 24.28 -12.50
CA LEU A 583 21.97 25.69 -12.83
C LEU A 583 23.46 25.96 -12.85
N ILE A 584 24.17 25.48 -11.82
CA ILE A 584 25.64 25.51 -11.75
C ILE A 584 26.10 24.15 -11.26
N GLU A 585 26.97 23.51 -12.04
CA GLU A 585 27.45 22.16 -11.75
C GLU A 585 28.17 22.10 -10.39
N ASN A 586 27.83 21.09 -9.58
CA ASN A 586 28.33 20.87 -8.23
C ASN A 586 28.08 21.99 -7.21
N ALA A 587 27.25 23.00 -7.53
CA ALA A 587 26.97 24.12 -6.63
C ALA A 587 25.49 24.45 -6.50
N LEU A 588 24.74 24.69 -7.61
CA LEU A 588 23.36 25.19 -7.56
C LEU A 588 22.43 24.37 -8.45
N TYR A 589 21.34 23.92 -7.87
CA TYR A 589 20.31 23.12 -8.53
C TYR A 589 18.92 23.63 -8.20
N LEU A 590 17.95 23.35 -9.07
CA LEU A 590 16.54 23.72 -8.89
C LEU A 590 15.64 22.50 -9.09
N ALA A 591 14.72 22.28 -8.16
CA ALA A 591 13.64 21.30 -8.30
C ALA A 591 12.31 21.95 -7.94
N LEU A 592 11.41 22.04 -8.91
CA LEU A 592 10.17 22.81 -8.79
C LEU A 592 10.49 24.26 -8.40
N ASN A 593 10.04 24.70 -7.21
CA ASN A 593 10.23 26.03 -6.64
C ASN A 593 11.30 26.06 -5.52
N THR A 594 12.10 25.00 -5.38
CA THR A 594 13.14 24.89 -4.33
C THR A 594 14.52 24.87 -4.95
N ALA A 595 15.37 25.81 -4.54
CA ALA A 595 16.77 25.85 -4.92
C ALA A 595 17.63 25.08 -3.90
N PHE A 596 18.59 24.30 -4.40
CA PHE A 596 19.53 23.51 -3.60
C PHE A 596 20.95 24.01 -3.82
N ILE A 597 21.59 24.44 -2.75
CA ILE A 597 23.00 24.81 -2.73
C ILE A 597 23.79 23.67 -2.08
N VAL A 598 24.67 23.04 -2.87
CA VAL A 598 25.37 21.80 -2.49
C VAL A 598 26.88 21.91 -2.61
N GLY A 599 27.40 23.09 -2.82
CA GLY A 599 28.82 23.42 -2.93
C GLY A 599 29.06 24.92 -2.86
N ASP A 600 30.35 25.31 -2.81
CA ASP A 600 30.74 26.72 -2.76
C ASP A 600 30.28 27.48 -4.00
N ILE A 601 29.69 28.65 -3.78
CA ILE A 601 29.14 29.55 -4.79
C ILE A 601 29.15 30.98 -4.26
N GLU A 602 29.37 31.96 -5.13
CA GLU A 602 29.26 33.36 -4.76
C GLU A 602 27.81 33.85 -4.75
N MET A 603 27.48 34.77 -3.84
CA MET A 603 26.10 35.27 -3.71
C MET A 603 25.56 35.93 -4.98
N SER A 604 26.44 36.60 -5.74
CA SER A 604 26.10 37.19 -7.04
C SER A 604 25.63 36.16 -8.06
N GLU A 605 26.26 34.98 -8.10
CA GLU A 605 25.86 33.89 -8.98
C GLU A 605 24.53 33.27 -8.55
N VAL A 606 24.31 33.17 -7.24
CA VAL A 606 22.99 32.70 -6.70
C VAL A 606 21.88 33.65 -7.16
N LEU A 607 22.04 34.96 -6.95
CA LEU A 607 21.06 35.97 -7.34
C LEU A 607 20.79 35.96 -8.85
N GLU A 608 21.85 35.92 -9.67
CA GLU A 608 21.73 35.91 -11.14
C GLU A 608 20.96 34.67 -11.63
N ASN A 609 21.28 33.49 -11.11
CA ASN A 609 20.70 32.23 -11.58
C ASN A 609 19.30 31.95 -11.04
N LEU A 610 18.93 32.51 -9.87
CA LEU A 610 17.61 32.30 -9.28
C LEU A 610 16.61 33.41 -9.64
N LYS A 611 17.10 34.54 -10.18
CA LYS A 611 16.24 35.64 -10.63
C LYS A 611 15.16 35.15 -11.59
N ASP A 612 13.92 35.50 -11.32
CA ASP A 612 12.74 35.18 -12.15
C ASP A 612 12.47 33.66 -12.35
N LYS A 613 13.09 32.79 -11.52
CA LYS A 613 12.84 31.33 -11.55
C LYS A 613 11.67 30.87 -10.69
N GLY A 614 10.96 31.79 -9.99
CA GLY A 614 9.85 31.44 -9.13
C GLY A 614 10.26 30.59 -7.92
N VAL A 615 11.43 30.88 -7.37
CA VAL A 615 11.94 30.16 -6.18
C VAL A 615 11.17 30.62 -4.96
N GLU A 616 10.68 29.64 -4.18
CA GLU A 616 9.97 29.87 -2.91
C GLU A 616 10.77 29.38 -1.70
N LYS A 617 11.82 28.58 -1.93
CA LYS A 617 12.68 28.04 -0.86
C LYS A 617 14.11 27.86 -1.33
N ILE A 618 15.05 28.03 -0.39
CA ILE A 618 16.46 27.70 -0.58
C ILE A 618 16.87 26.71 0.51
N SER A 619 17.45 25.58 0.11
CA SER A 619 17.99 24.56 1.00
C SER A 619 19.50 24.44 0.78
N VAL A 620 20.27 24.72 1.82
CA VAL A 620 21.74 24.73 1.78
C VAL A 620 22.29 23.53 2.52
N TYR A 621 23.17 22.77 1.89
CA TYR A 621 23.87 21.65 2.52
C TYR A 621 25.22 22.11 3.10
N MET A 622 25.22 22.45 4.39
CA MET A 622 26.38 23.04 5.07
C MET A 622 27.67 22.21 5.00
N PRO A 623 27.65 20.87 5.09
CA PRO A 623 28.91 20.11 5.02
C PRO A 623 29.68 20.25 3.69
N ALA A 624 29.03 20.76 2.65
CA ALA A 624 29.68 21.02 1.36
C ALA A 624 30.09 22.48 1.16
N ILE A 625 29.83 23.38 2.12
CA ILE A 625 30.16 24.80 2.08
C ILE A 625 31.43 25.04 2.90
N SER A 626 32.44 25.65 2.29
CA SER A 626 33.76 25.82 2.92
C SER A 626 33.80 26.94 3.97
N ASN A 627 32.83 27.88 3.95
CA ASN A 627 32.74 28.96 4.94
C ASN A 627 31.29 29.43 5.15
N ASP A 628 31.05 30.03 6.33
CA ASP A 628 29.71 30.49 6.72
C ASP A 628 29.26 31.80 6.05
N ARG A 629 30.13 32.46 5.27
CA ARG A 629 29.88 33.75 4.64
C ARG A 629 28.67 33.70 3.72
N LEU A 630 28.55 32.63 2.91
CA LEU A 630 27.42 32.45 2.00
C LEU A 630 26.09 32.43 2.75
N CYS A 631 26.03 31.75 3.90
CA CYS A 631 24.77 31.68 4.71
C CYS A 631 24.40 33.04 5.30
N LEU A 632 25.39 33.85 5.69
CA LEU A 632 25.13 35.21 6.17
C LEU A 632 24.65 36.12 5.03
N GLU A 633 25.29 36.03 3.87
CA GLU A 633 24.92 36.77 2.67
C GLU A 633 23.53 36.35 2.16
N LEU A 634 23.19 35.06 2.14
CA LEU A 634 21.85 34.57 1.84
C LEU A 634 20.81 35.16 2.79
N GLY A 635 21.06 35.11 4.11
CA GLY A 635 20.15 35.70 5.09
C GLY A 635 19.89 37.19 4.89
N SER A 636 20.90 37.94 4.43
CA SER A 636 20.82 39.38 4.18
C SER A 636 20.13 39.73 2.85
N ASN A 637 20.23 38.86 1.83
CA ASN A 637 19.73 39.10 0.47
C ASN A 637 18.42 38.31 0.13
N LEU A 638 17.75 37.73 1.12
CA LEU A 638 16.50 36.99 0.88
C LEU A 638 15.41 37.86 0.23
N LEU A 639 15.34 39.14 0.60
CA LEU A 639 14.37 40.08 0.05
C LEU A 639 14.55 40.31 -1.46
N ASP A 640 15.80 40.28 -1.96
CA ASP A 640 16.10 40.42 -3.39
C ASP A 640 15.54 39.25 -4.20
N LEU A 641 15.39 38.08 -3.55
CA LEU A 641 14.75 36.88 -4.10
C LEU A 641 13.24 36.79 -3.75
N LYS A 642 12.68 37.79 -3.05
CA LYS A 642 11.31 37.81 -2.54
C LYS A 642 11.01 36.65 -1.56
N LEU A 643 12.01 36.27 -0.75
CA LEU A 643 11.93 35.20 0.25
C LEU A 643 11.95 35.79 1.66
N GLU A 644 11.38 35.04 2.61
CA GLU A 644 11.43 35.32 4.03
C GLU A 644 12.47 34.46 4.75
N SER A 645 12.81 34.78 5.99
CA SER A 645 13.79 34.01 6.78
C SER A 645 13.39 32.54 7.00
N GLY A 646 12.07 32.25 6.96
CA GLY A 646 11.52 30.90 7.04
C GLY A 646 11.75 30.04 5.80
N ASP A 647 12.04 30.65 4.66
CA ASP A 647 12.23 29.98 3.37
C ASP A 647 13.67 29.52 3.13
N LEU A 648 14.60 29.99 3.96
CA LEU A 648 15.99 29.50 3.97
C LEU A 648 16.12 28.35 4.96
N LYS A 649 16.53 27.18 4.46
CA LYS A 649 16.77 25.96 5.26
C LYS A 649 18.24 25.62 5.21
N ILE A 650 18.86 25.54 6.37
CA ILE A 650 20.25 25.11 6.52
C ILE A 650 20.22 23.64 6.96
N ARG A 651 20.89 22.78 6.21
CA ARG A 651 20.91 21.33 6.38
C ARG A 651 22.35 20.85 6.60
N GLY A 652 22.51 19.82 7.48
CA GLY A 652 23.83 19.26 7.77
C GLY A 652 23.83 17.77 7.94
#